data_232a4c276a1c8e54ef2c379587e5a652
#
_entry.id   232a4c276a1c8e54ef2c379587e5a652
#
_cell.length_a   1.000
_cell.length_b   1.000
_cell.length_c   1.000
_cell.angle_alpha   90.00
_cell.angle_beta   90.00
_cell.angle_gamma   90.00
#
_symmetry.space_group_name_H-M   'P 1'
#
loop_
_entity.id
_entity.type
_entity.pdbx_description
1 polymer ?
#
loop_
_entity_poly.entity_id
_entity_poly.type
_entity_poly.pdbx_seq_one_letter_code
_entity_poly.pdbx_strand_id
1 'polypeptide(L)'
;MLGAFYAHFSRSVFIDFRPNAPVTAVFRAEGDAITHQNSDGIDVPLVLRGVEMIPSVPGNMAWDFGADLDDYLRWLGYIDAMGANAIYVPNIMDPDFYNAFYQFNTTNENPLFLLQGVDGHDYDSLTSVLREMIDIIHGRRINFFSRTGMEFFLSDISPWVVGFVVGADWDPDTITFMNHFDPAMPDSFQGEFFSSAEGASRFEVMLARVMDGATAYESRRYKVQRPIGFLSNPTIDFLEYAPAYATQLRKYVQLNPENIIPSESMDAGTFAAYRLFYFTDDFTNYLTPGQQEALAPILEDLDRSCMYNGYLDLLARYHSMPVIATGFGFSSGRAPQRMDEPPLTEREQGEALAGTATQIEERGWAGAFISTWQDTWERRTWNTAFSSDPWRYQYWHNLQSADQGYGLMAFEPGADVRPVLIDGNADEWNDYHLVHEYDGIRIYAQYSLQGLYLMIRGEGVNPENTLYLPIDVTPRSGTSVFENLAFERHSDFLLILSGEDESRLLVNRRYHATYQRFYEEMTGINPFTRIPPKWESEFVPITLALQSTLIVDADIFEYLGPAFAEEVREMRRLRSWDTGMLTHGIGNPASPYFNSLADFYFGENLVEIRLPWMLLNFFDPSIMQVHDDYYERFGVEGIRVQEIYIGIAIEDGGVPMSPIPLRGWGNNVQVHERLKQSYFIIQEIWSD
;
A
#
# COMPACT_ATOMS: atom_id res chain seq x y z
N MET A 1 18.82 -24.10 36.77
CA MET A 1 19.28 -23.37 35.57
C MET A 1 18.13 -23.02 34.65
N LEU A 2 17.37 -23.96 34.11
CA LEU A 2 16.23 -23.71 33.19
C LEU A 2 15.18 -22.73 33.76
N GLY A 3 14.81 -22.84 35.06
CA GLY A 3 13.83 -21.93 35.66
C GLY A 3 14.35 -20.50 35.84
N ALA A 4 15.65 -20.31 36.07
CA ALA A 4 16.25 -18.96 36.16
C ALA A 4 16.41 -18.33 34.78
N PHE A 5 16.74 -19.16 33.79
CA PHE A 5 16.77 -18.79 32.38
C PHE A 5 15.36 -18.34 31.87
N TYR A 6 14.35 -19.17 32.13
CA TYR A 6 12.96 -18.81 31.82
C TYR A 6 12.54 -17.52 32.52
N ALA A 7 12.79 -17.39 33.83
CA ALA A 7 12.42 -16.19 34.56
C ALA A 7 13.10 -14.91 34.04
N HIS A 8 14.36 -15.03 33.60
CA HIS A 8 15.11 -13.90 33.07
C HIS A 8 14.56 -13.43 31.71
N PHE A 9 14.34 -14.36 30.79
CA PHE A 9 13.87 -14.04 29.43
C PHE A 9 12.34 -13.87 29.30
N SER A 10 11.55 -14.32 30.29
CA SER A 10 10.11 -14.11 30.35
C SER A 10 9.69 -12.84 31.12
N ARG A 11 10.63 -11.94 31.46
CA ARG A 11 10.43 -10.72 32.27
C ARG A 11 10.03 -10.95 33.73
N SER A 12 9.94 -12.19 34.18
CA SER A 12 9.49 -12.48 35.55
C SER A 12 10.48 -12.00 36.64
N VAL A 13 11.79 -11.97 36.31
CA VAL A 13 12.84 -11.49 37.21
C VAL A 13 13.85 -10.64 36.43
N PHE A 14 14.05 -9.42 36.90
CA PHE A 14 15.12 -8.55 36.42
C PHE A 14 16.10 -8.30 37.58
N ILE A 15 17.37 -8.56 37.31
CA ILE A 15 18.47 -8.25 38.27
C ILE A 15 19.32 -7.17 37.62
N ASP A 16 19.29 -5.97 38.19
CA ASP A 16 20.13 -4.88 37.76
C ASP A 16 21.56 -5.06 38.33
N PHE A 17 22.49 -5.40 37.44
CA PHE A 17 23.92 -5.55 37.77
C PHE A 17 24.69 -4.22 37.78
N ARG A 18 24.05 -3.12 37.31
CA ARG A 18 24.65 -1.80 37.19
C ARG A 18 23.69 -0.70 37.71
N PRO A 19 23.19 -0.79 38.95
CA PRO A 19 22.13 0.10 39.43
C PRO A 19 22.50 1.58 39.43
N ASN A 20 23.80 1.90 39.47
CA ASN A 20 24.32 3.27 39.53
C ASN A 20 24.94 3.71 38.19
N ALA A 21 24.80 2.93 37.10
CA ALA A 21 25.26 3.38 35.77
C ALA A 21 24.41 4.58 35.31
N PRO A 22 25.03 5.61 34.73
CA PRO A 22 24.27 6.71 34.14
C PRO A 22 23.41 6.20 33.01
N VAL A 23 22.27 6.84 32.78
CA VAL A 23 21.46 6.66 31.58
C VAL A 23 22.13 7.44 30.46
N THR A 24 22.20 6.86 29.27
CA THR A 24 22.81 7.47 28.09
C THR A 24 21.81 7.58 26.96
N ALA A 25 21.89 8.64 26.18
CA ALA A 25 21.15 8.80 24.93
C ALA A 25 22.18 8.87 23.78
N VAL A 26 22.16 7.84 22.91
CA VAL A 26 23.03 7.80 21.72
C VAL A 26 22.43 8.64 20.60
N PHE A 27 21.12 8.65 20.50
CA PHE A 27 20.35 9.49 19.60
C PHE A 27 19.55 10.52 20.40
N ARG A 28 19.45 11.74 19.87
CA ARG A 28 18.66 12.82 20.47
C ARG A 28 17.82 13.53 19.42
N ALA A 29 16.65 13.95 19.85
CA ALA A 29 15.76 14.85 19.12
C ALA A 29 15.87 16.22 19.79
N GLU A 30 16.56 17.16 19.14
CA GLU A 30 16.82 18.50 19.65
C GLU A 30 16.50 19.56 18.59
N GLY A 31 15.64 20.52 18.93
CA GLY A 31 15.19 21.53 17.97
C GLY A 31 14.45 20.86 16.79
N ASP A 32 14.92 21.02 15.59
CA ASP A 32 14.39 20.47 14.36
C ASP A 32 15.17 19.24 13.83
N ALA A 33 16.21 18.79 14.57
CA ALA A 33 17.12 17.75 14.11
C ALA A 33 17.12 16.50 15.00
N ILE A 34 17.38 15.36 14.37
CA ILE A 34 17.87 14.16 15.05
C ILE A 34 19.40 14.23 15.02
N THR A 35 20.03 13.98 16.17
CA THR A 35 21.48 13.85 16.28
C THR A 35 21.86 12.46 16.76
N HIS A 36 23.06 12.03 16.40
CA HIS A 36 23.62 10.80 16.93
C HIS A 36 25.05 11.04 17.44
N GLN A 37 25.41 10.39 18.53
CA GLN A 37 26.74 10.50 19.11
C GLN A 37 27.72 9.61 18.33
N ASN A 38 28.71 10.23 17.70
CA ASN A 38 29.76 9.50 17.00
C ASN A 38 30.78 8.84 17.97
N SER A 39 31.77 8.11 17.43
CA SER A 39 32.80 7.42 18.22
C SER A 39 33.65 8.33 19.11
N ASP A 40 33.69 9.61 18.81
CA ASP A 40 34.44 10.62 19.58
C ASP A 40 33.56 11.28 20.65
N GLY A 41 32.32 10.87 20.79
CA GLY A 41 31.37 11.41 21.73
C GLY A 41 30.78 12.77 21.34
N ILE A 42 30.87 13.12 20.04
CA ILE A 42 30.34 14.36 19.50
C ILE A 42 28.95 14.06 18.88
N ASP A 43 27.95 14.86 19.20
CA ASP A 43 26.64 14.79 18.57
C ASP A 43 26.71 15.41 17.17
N VAL A 44 26.33 14.62 16.16
CA VAL A 44 26.30 15.01 14.74
C VAL A 44 24.89 14.90 14.21
N PRO A 45 24.43 15.84 13.37
CA PRO A 45 23.13 15.74 12.74
C PRO A 45 22.98 14.46 11.91
N LEU A 46 21.80 13.84 11.97
CA LEU A 46 21.44 12.64 11.22
C LEU A 46 20.12 12.88 10.49
N VAL A 47 20.17 12.94 9.16
CA VAL A 47 18.96 12.94 8.32
C VAL A 47 18.70 11.50 7.90
N LEU A 48 17.51 11.00 8.20
CA LEU A 48 17.11 9.62 7.88
C LEU A 48 16.59 9.57 6.44
N ARG A 49 17.26 8.83 5.56
CA ARG A 49 16.83 8.49 4.20
C ARG A 49 16.56 7.01 4.16
N GLY A 50 15.29 6.62 4.06
CA GLY A 50 14.97 5.22 4.28
C GLY A 50 13.77 4.69 3.52
N VAL A 51 13.49 3.42 3.78
CA VAL A 51 12.33 2.70 3.27
C VAL A 51 11.54 2.06 4.41
N GLU A 52 10.23 1.98 4.25
CA GLU A 52 9.37 1.18 5.10
C GLU A 52 9.46 -0.29 4.66
N MET A 53 9.82 -1.18 5.57
CA MET A 53 9.86 -2.62 5.31
C MET A 53 8.70 -3.32 6.00
N ILE A 54 7.95 -4.08 5.21
CA ILE A 54 6.83 -4.91 5.68
C ILE A 54 7.19 -6.36 5.40
N PRO A 55 7.01 -7.32 6.34
CA PRO A 55 7.44 -8.71 6.16
C PRO A 55 6.48 -9.50 5.25
N SER A 56 6.15 -8.98 4.07
CA SER A 56 5.24 -9.59 3.11
C SER A 56 5.99 -10.18 1.92
N VAL A 57 5.76 -11.46 1.66
CA VAL A 57 6.28 -12.21 0.52
C VAL A 57 5.12 -12.96 -0.13
N PRO A 58 5.02 -12.99 -1.47
CA PRO A 58 3.97 -13.73 -2.15
C PRO A 58 3.84 -15.19 -1.67
N GLY A 59 2.59 -15.62 -1.47
CA GLY A 59 2.28 -16.92 -0.87
C GLY A 59 2.11 -16.89 0.65
N ASN A 60 2.54 -15.83 1.32
CA ASN A 60 2.43 -15.63 2.77
C ASN A 60 1.70 -14.32 3.07
N MET A 61 1.04 -14.26 4.21
CA MET A 61 0.56 -13.01 4.79
C MET A 61 1.69 -12.34 5.59
N ALA A 62 1.64 -11.03 5.80
CA ALA A 62 2.69 -10.30 6.53
C ALA A 62 2.96 -10.90 7.93
N TRP A 63 1.92 -11.37 8.62
CA TRP A 63 2.07 -11.98 9.94
C TRP A 63 2.64 -13.41 9.93
N ASP A 64 2.83 -14.03 8.76
CA ASP A 64 3.44 -15.37 8.61
C ASP A 64 4.96 -15.28 8.39
N PHE A 65 5.51 -14.06 8.18
CA PHE A 65 6.93 -13.76 7.99
C PHE A 65 7.57 -14.71 6.97
N GLY A 66 7.22 -14.51 5.68
CA GLY A 66 7.63 -15.40 4.60
C GLY A 66 9.08 -15.26 4.15
N ALA A 67 9.78 -14.18 4.56
CA ALA A 67 11.19 -13.94 4.28
C ALA A 67 12.08 -14.68 5.29
N ASP A 68 13.24 -15.15 4.86
CA ASP A 68 14.25 -15.75 5.72
C ASP A 68 15.48 -14.82 5.92
N LEU A 69 16.47 -15.30 6.68
CA LEU A 69 17.69 -14.55 6.99
C LEU A 69 18.43 -14.09 5.73
N ASP A 70 18.51 -14.95 4.70
CA ASP A 70 19.24 -14.64 3.46
C ASP A 70 18.48 -13.62 2.61
N ASP A 71 17.14 -13.67 2.62
CA ASP A 71 16.28 -12.66 1.99
C ASP A 71 16.51 -11.29 2.62
N TYR A 72 16.42 -11.21 3.95
CA TYR A 72 16.68 -9.95 4.66
C TYR A 72 18.09 -9.41 4.43
N LEU A 73 19.12 -10.25 4.47
CA LEU A 73 20.51 -9.82 4.19
C LEU A 73 20.65 -9.26 2.78
N ARG A 74 20.03 -9.88 1.80
CA ARG A 74 20.02 -9.41 0.41
C ARG A 74 19.30 -8.07 0.28
N TRP A 75 18.12 -7.92 0.91
CA TRP A 75 17.36 -6.67 0.89
C TRP A 75 18.10 -5.53 1.58
N LEU A 76 18.72 -5.78 2.74
CA LEU A 76 19.56 -4.80 3.42
C LEU A 76 20.71 -4.33 2.51
N GLY A 77 21.31 -5.26 1.76
CA GLY A 77 22.34 -4.94 0.77
C GLY A 77 21.85 -4.05 -0.37
N TYR A 78 20.65 -4.27 -0.88
CA TYR A 78 20.05 -3.41 -1.90
C TYR A 78 19.67 -2.03 -1.36
N ILE A 79 19.14 -1.97 -0.14
CA ILE A 79 18.77 -0.71 0.53
C ILE A 79 20.02 0.15 0.78
N ASP A 80 21.09 -0.42 1.27
CA ASP A 80 22.40 0.26 1.43
C ASP A 80 22.95 0.73 0.07
N ALA A 81 22.95 -0.15 -0.94
CA ALA A 81 23.41 0.18 -2.29
C ALA A 81 22.58 1.28 -2.97
N MET A 82 21.35 1.50 -2.55
CA MET A 82 20.49 2.60 -3.01
C MET A 82 20.90 3.96 -2.41
N GLY A 83 21.78 3.97 -1.39
CA GLY A 83 22.15 5.18 -0.65
C GLY A 83 21.23 5.51 0.52
N ALA A 84 20.31 4.62 0.87
CA ALA A 84 19.53 4.73 2.10
C ALA A 84 20.41 4.45 3.32
N ASN A 85 20.14 5.16 4.42
CA ASN A 85 20.85 4.98 5.69
C ASN A 85 19.93 4.46 6.80
N ALA A 86 18.62 4.27 6.52
CA ALA A 86 17.67 3.89 7.54
C ALA A 86 16.57 2.97 6.99
N ILE A 87 15.95 2.21 7.91
CA ILE A 87 14.76 1.40 7.68
C ILE A 87 13.71 1.77 8.72
N TYR A 88 12.47 1.86 8.31
CA TYR A 88 11.33 1.92 9.21
C TYR A 88 10.59 0.59 9.17
N VAL A 89 10.32 0.01 10.32
CA VAL A 89 9.42 -1.15 10.46
C VAL A 89 8.24 -0.77 11.34
N PRO A 90 6.99 -0.90 10.86
CA PRO A 90 5.82 -0.43 11.60
C PRO A 90 5.46 -1.31 12.81
N ASN A 91 5.96 -2.56 12.82
CA ASN A 91 5.68 -3.55 13.86
C ASN A 91 6.91 -4.38 14.21
N ILE A 92 6.79 -5.18 15.27
CA ILE A 92 7.81 -6.18 15.61
C ILE A 92 7.93 -7.17 14.45
N MET A 93 9.16 -7.35 13.98
CA MET A 93 9.54 -8.30 12.95
C MET A 93 9.89 -9.66 13.58
N ASP A 94 10.09 -10.67 12.74
CA ASP A 94 10.57 -11.99 13.16
C ASP A 94 12.05 -11.98 13.59
N PRO A 95 12.55 -13.04 14.24
CA PRO A 95 13.94 -13.11 14.69
C PRO A 95 14.96 -13.02 13.55
N ASP A 96 14.61 -13.49 12.34
CA ASP A 96 15.54 -13.50 11.21
C ASP A 96 15.83 -12.09 10.71
N PHE A 97 14.86 -11.19 10.74
CA PHE A 97 15.09 -9.77 10.47
C PHE A 97 16.11 -9.16 11.43
N TYR A 98 15.93 -9.33 12.75
CA TYR A 98 16.85 -8.74 13.75
C TYR A 98 18.24 -9.37 13.70
N ASN A 99 18.32 -10.66 13.38
CA ASN A 99 19.60 -11.35 13.17
C ASN A 99 20.32 -10.85 11.91
N ALA A 100 19.59 -10.70 10.80
CA ALA A 100 20.12 -10.13 9.56
C ALA A 100 20.61 -8.70 9.76
N PHE A 101 19.81 -7.86 10.43
CA PHE A 101 20.16 -6.47 10.71
C PHE A 101 21.40 -6.37 11.60
N TYR A 102 21.52 -7.21 12.62
CA TYR A 102 22.73 -7.30 13.44
C TYR A 102 23.95 -7.74 12.63
N GLN A 103 23.82 -8.81 11.84
CA GLN A 103 24.90 -9.36 11.02
C GLN A 103 25.35 -8.31 9.98
N PHE A 104 24.42 -7.66 9.30
CA PHE A 104 24.70 -6.63 8.32
C PHE A 104 25.50 -5.47 8.95
N ASN A 105 25.00 -4.89 10.04
CA ASN A 105 25.60 -3.72 10.68
C ASN A 105 26.95 -4.01 11.36
N THR A 106 27.19 -5.25 11.79
CA THR A 106 28.51 -5.62 12.38
C THR A 106 29.59 -5.88 11.34
N THR A 107 29.20 -6.07 10.07
CA THR A 107 30.12 -6.35 8.97
C THR A 107 30.34 -5.17 8.03
N ASN A 108 29.45 -4.18 8.03
CA ASN A 108 29.53 -2.99 7.21
C ASN A 108 30.16 -1.81 7.94
N GLU A 109 30.93 -1.00 7.20
CA GLU A 109 31.53 0.23 7.72
C GLU A 109 30.47 1.32 7.97
N ASN A 110 29.44 1.38 7.12
CA ASN A 110 28.30 2.28 7.24
C ASN A 110 27.07 1.48 7.71
N PRO A 111 26.71 1.55 8.97
CA PRO A 111 25.54 0.83 9.49
C PRO A 111 24.24 1.48 9.00
N LEU A 112 23.23 0.65 8.74
CA LEU A 112 21.84 1.10 8.60
C LEU A 112 21.23 1.39 9.96
N PHE A 113 20.45 2.45 10.05
CA PHE A 113 19.69 2.79 11.25
C PHE A 113 18.26 2.23 11.19
N LEU A 114 17.67 2.00 12.36
CA LEU A 114 16.32 1.49 12.47
C LEU A 114 15.43 2.49 13.22
N LEU A 115 14.34 2.90 12.60
CA LEU A 115 13.20 3.50 13.29
C LEU A 115 12.18 2.39 13.54
N GLN A 116 11.90 2.09 14.82
CA GLN A 116 11.07 0.94 15.18
C GLN A 116 9.68 1.37 15.60
N GLY A 117 8.67 0.93 14.85
CA GLY A 117 7.28 1.11 15.17
C GLY A 117 6.71 0.00 16.06
N VAL A 118 5.62 0.29 16.71
CA VAL A 118 4.78 -0.67 17.42
C VAL A 118 3.31 -0.32 17.24
N ASP A 119 2.48 -1.33 17.02
CA ASP A 119 1.04 -1.18 16.91
C ASP A 119 0.32 -1.62 18.19
N GLY A 120 -0.81 -0.99 18.46
CA GLY A 120 -1.70 -1.29 19.57
C GLY A 120 -2.87 -0.33 19.60
N HIS A 121 -3.95 -0.75 20.27
CA HIS A 121 -5.21 0.00 20.24
C HIS A 121 -5.58 0.66 21.56
N ASP A 122 -4.95 0.24 22.66
CA ASP A 122 -5.22 0.72 24.00
C ASP A 122 -3.93 0.79 24.86
N TYR A 123 -4.06 1.34 26.06
CA TYR A 123 -2.94 1.52 26.98
C TYR A 123 -2.21 0.21 27.33
N ASP A 124 -2.95 -0.86 27.58
CA ASP A 124 -2.37 -2.12 28.05
C ASP A 124 -1.65 -2.84 26.90
N SER A 125 -2.24 -2.87 25.71
CA SER A 125 -1.64 -3.45 24.51
C SER A 125 -0.38 -2.68 24.11
N LEU A 126 -0.43 -1.35 23.98
CA LEU A 126 0.72 -0.51 23.65
C LEU A 126 1.85 -0.65 24.66
N THR A 127 1.54 -0.60 25.96
CA THR A 127 2.54 -0.75 27.01
C THR A 127 3.21 -2.13 26.99
N SER A 128 2.43 -3.19 26.74
CA SER A 128 2.95 -4.55 26.66
C SER A 128 3.87 -4.74 25.46
N VAL A 129 3.43 -4.30 24.28
CA VAL A 129 4.17 -4.45 23.02
C VAL A 129 5.45 -3.60 23.04
N LEU A 130 5.41 -2.35 23.53
CA LEU A 130 6.60 -1.52 23.70
C LEU A 130 7.66 -2.16 24.59
N ARG A 131 7.26 -2.72 25.72
CA ARG A 131 8.21 -3.43 26.60
C ARG A 131 8.80 -4.68 25.93
N GLU A 132 7.99 -5.37 25.15
CA GLU A 132 8.46 -6.53 24.38
C GLU A 132 9.47 -6.11 23.33
N MET A 133 9.16 -5.09 22.57
CA MET A 133 10.03 -4.53 21.55
C MET A 133 11.36 -4.02 22.17
N ILE A 134 11.32 -3.31 23.29
CA ILE A 134 12.52 -2.89 24.02
C ILE A 134 13.40 -4.09 24.40
N ASP A 135 12.81 -5.16 24.93
CA ASP A 135 13.58 -6.37 25.26
C ASP A 135 14.14 -7.06 23.99
N ILE A 136 13.42 -7.03 22.87
CA ILE A 136 13.84 -7.58 21.58
C ILE A 136 15.07 -6.85 21.03
N ILE A 137 15.03 -5.52 20.93
CA ILE A 137 16.15 -4.75 20.35
C ILE A 137 17.44 -4.85 21.20
N HIS A 138 17.30 -5.13 22.49
CA HIS A 138 18.43 -5.40 23.39
C HIS A 138 18.86 -6.88 23.44
N GLY A 139 18.32 -7.73 22.56
CA GLY A 139 18.67 -9.16 22.49
C GLY A 139 18.26 -9.97 23.73
N ARG A 140 17.17 -9.60 24.41
CA ARG A 140 16.79 -10.15 25.70
C ARG A 140 15.38 -10.73 25.74
N ARG A 141 14.92 -11.29 24.62
CA ARG A 141 13.59 -11.86 24.53
C ARG A 141 13.60 -13.28 23.96
N ILE A 142 12.80 -14.14 24.55
CA ILE A 142 12.44 -15.47 24.03
C ILE A 142 10.92 -15.60 24.14
N ASN A 143 10.27 -15.80 23.02
CA ASN A 143 8.85 -16.10 22.95
C ASN A 143 8.67 -17.62 22.91
N PHE A 144 8.16 -18.20 23.99
CA PHE A 144 8.02 -19.65 24.14
C PHE A 144 6.78 -20.20 23.42
N PHE A 145 5.82 -19.36 23.11
CA PHE A 145 4.53 -19.73 22.54
C PHE A 145 4.12 -18.74 21.43
N SER A 146 4.90 -18.66 20.36
CA SER A 146 4.49 -17.95 19.16
C SER A 146 3.72 -18.85 18.20
N ARG A 147 3.13 -18.28 17.15
CA ARG A 147 2.46 -19.07 16.08
C ARG A 147 3.40 -20.01 15.36
N THR A 148 4.68 -19.64 15.24
CA THR A 148 5.74 -20.38 14.55
C THR A 148 6.54 -21.29 15.46
N GLY A 149 6.30 -21.26 16.79
CA GLY A 149 7.01 -22.05 17.79
C GLY A 149 7.77 -21.21 18.80
N MET A 150 9.00 -21.59 19.14
CA MET A 150 9.87 -20.78 20.00
C MET A 150 10.67 -19.79 19.16
N GLU A 151 10.59 -18.52 19.52
CA GLU A 151 11.34 -17.44 18.87
C GLU A 151 12.42 -16.91 19.81
N PHE A 152 13.62 -16.71 19.24
CA PHE A 152 14.81 -16.30 19.98
C PHE A 152 15.32 -14.94 19.45
N PHE A 153 15.11 -13.87 20.20
CA PHE A 153 15.64 -12.54 19.92
C PHE A 153 16.88 -12.32 20.82
N LEU A 154 18.04 -12.71 20.30
CA LEU A 154 19.29 -12.69 21.08
C LEU A 154 20.34 -11.71 20.54
N SER A 155 20.08 -11.10 19.39
CA SER A 155 20.93 -10.09 18.76
C SER A 155 20.64 -8.71 19.34
N ASP A 156 21.65 -8.07 19.94
CA ASP A 156 21.55 -6.71 20.48
C ASP A 156 21.76 -5.71 19.33
N ILE A 157 20.68 -5.15 18.83
CA ILE A 157 20.67 -4.13 17.75
C ILE A 157 20.49 -2.72 18.30
N SER A 158 20.36 -2.58 19.61
CA SER A 158 20.07 -1.30 20.27
C SER A 158 20.99 -0.13 19.91
N PRO A 159 22.28 -0.35 19.52
CA PRO A 159 23.15 0.76 19.10
C PRO A 159 22.71 1.47 17.81
N TRP A 160 21.91 0.80 16.98
CA TRP A 160 21.48 1.32 15.68
C TRP A 160 19.98 1.70 15.64
N VAL A 161 19.25 1.56 16.74
CA VAL A 161 17.83 1.92 16.81
C VAL A 161 17.72 3.39 17.20
N VAL A 162 17.30 4.23 16.26
CA VAL A 162 17.19 5.69 16.42
C VAL A 162 16.12 6.08 17.41
N GLY A 163 14.94 5.47 17.29
CA GLY A 163 13.78 5.85 18.11
C GLY A 163 12.62 4.89 17.95
N PHE A 164 11.55 5.19 18.69
CA PHE A 164 10.30 4.44 18.68
C PHE A 164 9.16 5.27 18.12
N VAL A 165 8.35 4.65 17.25
CA VAL A 165 7.10 5.22 16.76
C VAL A 165 5.94 4.44 17.38
N VAL A 166 5.13 5.11 18.19
CA VAL A 166 3.98 4.52 18.87
C VAL A 166 2.74 4.62 18.00
N GLY A 167 2.13 3.48 17.71
CA GLY A 167 0.89 3.38 16.95
C GLY A 167 1.08 3.09 15.47
N ALA A 168 -0.03 2.76 14.83
CA ALA A 168 -0.16 2.56 13.40
C ALA A 168 -1.09 3.62 12.80
N ASP A 169 -1.68 3.35 11.63
CA ASP A 169 -2.70 4.21 11.02
C ASP A 169 -4.02 4.11 11.81
N TRP A 170 -4.10 4.81 12.93
CA TRP A 170 -5.32 4.83 13.73
C TRP A 170 -6.48 5.43 12.96
N ASP A 171 -7.61 4.73 13.03
CA ASP A 171 -8.87 5.21 12.49
C ASP A 171 -9.46 6.30 13.39
N PRO A 172 -9.97 7.41 12.84
CA PRO A 172 -10.62 8.48 13.62
C PRO A 172 -11.74 8.00 14.55
N ASP A 173 -12.50 6.94 14.16
CA ASP A 173 -13.55 6.36 14.99
C ASP A 173 -12.98 5.70 16.26
N THR A 174 -11.85 5.02 16.16
CA THR A 174 -11.15 4.43 17.30
C THR A 174 -10.73 5.49 18.30
N ILE A 175 -10.13 6.59 17.84
CA ILE A 175 -9.72 7.70 18.71
C ILE A 175 -10.95 8.36 19.37
N THR A 176 -12.03 8.57 18.59
CA THR A 176 -13.30 9.11 19.13
C THR A 176 -13.87 8.20 20.21
N PHE A 177 -13.89 6.89 19.97
CA PHE A 177 -14.35 5.93 20.95
C PHE A 177 -13.55 6.01 22.25
N MET A 178 -12.22 6.02 22.17
CA MET A 178 -11.34 6.12 23.32
C MET A 178 -11.53 7.45 24.07
N ASN A 179 -11.67 8.56 23.36
CA ASN A 179 -11.88 9.87 23.98
C ASN A 179 -13.20 9.98 24.78
N HIS A 180 -14.25 9.30 24.33
CA HIS A 180 -15.60 9.49 24.90
C HIS A 180 -16.11 8.32 25.74
N PHE A 181 -15.69 7.12 25.48
CA PHE A 181 -16.32 5.91 26.02
C PHE A 181 -15.41 5.09 26.95
N ASP A 182 -14.11 5.39 27.04
CA ASP A 182 -13.24 4.69 27.98
C ASP A 182 -13.22 5.41 29.34
N PRO A 183 -13.93 4.88 30.37
CA PRO A 183 -14.00 5.49 31.69
C PRO A 183 -12.69 5.38 32.49
N ALA A 184 -11.75 4.54 32.05
CA ALA A 184 -10.46 4.35 32.70
C ALA A 184 -9.40 5.38 32.25
N MET A 185 -9.69 6.14 31.21
CA MET A 185 -8.77 7.15 30.68
C MET A 185 -8.76 8.38 31.61
N PRO A 186 -7.59 8.79 32.10
CA PRO A 186 -7.47 10.00 32.91
C PRO A 186 -7.63 11.26 32.03
N ASP A 187 -8.02 12.36 32.66
CA ASP A 187 -8.16 13.66 31.99
C ASP A 187 -6.83 14.43 31.88
N SER A 188 -5.79 14.01 32.61
CA SER A 188 -4.44 14.56 32.56
C SER A 188 -3.42 13.55 33.06
N PHE A 189 -2.17 13.71 32.67
CA PHE A 189 -1.07 12.86 33.12
C PHE A 189 0.19 13.71 33.42
N GLN A 190 0.89 13.36 34.49
CA GLN A 190 2.19 13.90 34.85
C GLN A 190 3.12 12.76 35.24
N GLY A 191 4.07 12.45 34.36
CA GLY A 191 5.05 11.39 34.57
C GLY A 191 6.44 11.89 34.92
N GLU A 192 7.39 10.98 34.91
CA GLU A 192 8.82 11.27 35.14
C GLU A 192 9.48 11.87 33.90
N PHE A 193 9.11 11.37 32.72
CA PHE A 193 9.70 11.73 31.42
C PHE A 193 8.75 12.53 30.54
N PHE A 194 7.46 12.26 30.63
CA PHE A 194 6.43 12.95 29.83
C PHE A 194 5.25 13.37 30.68
N SER A 195 4.61 14.44 30.24
CA SER A 195 3.32 14.89 30.77
C SER A 195 2.41 15.32 29.61
N SER A 196 1.08 15.34 29.86
CA SER A 196 0.12 15.90 28.92
C SER A 196 -0.02 17.40 29.09
N ALA A 197 -0.20 18.12 27.98
CA ALA A 197 -0.57 19.54 28.00
C ALA A 197 -1.95 19.77 28.62
N GLU A 198 -2.21 21.00 29.08
CA GLU A 198 -3.57 21.42 29.46
C GLU A 198 -4.48 21.41 28.23
N GLY A 199 -5.62 20.72 28.31
CA GLY A 199 -6.56 20.59 27.21
C GLY A 199 -6.25 19.44 26.22
N ALA A 200 -5.20 18.64 26.45
CA ALA A 200 -4.94 17.46 25.67
C ALA A 200 -6.15 16.50 25.70
N SER A 201 -6.42 15.85 24.57
CA SER A 201 -7.44 14.82 24.48
C SER A 201 -7.08 13.61 25.35
N ARG A 202 -8.06 12.81 25.77
CA ARG A 202 -7.80 11.62 26.59
C ARG A 202 -6.89 10.62 25.87
N PHE A 203 -6.98 10.53 24.55
CA PHE A 203 -6.09 9.68 23.76
C PHE A 203 -4.65 10.20 23.81
N GLU A 204 -4.41 11.51 23.71
CA GLU A 204 -3.08 12.10 23.89
C GLU A 204 -2.54 11.92 25.32
N VAL A 205 -3.42 12.02 26.32
CA VAL A 205 -3.06 11.71 27.72
C VAL A 205 -2.63 10.25 27.86
N MET A 206 -3.30 9.32 27.19
CA MET A 206 -2.89 7.91 27.13
C MET A 206 -1.53 7.77 26.47
N LEU A 207 -1.29 8.42 25.35
CA LEU A 207 -0.02 8.38 24.64
C LEU A 207 1.13 8.91 25.51
N ALA A 208 0.94 10.05 26.17
CA ALA A 208 1.92 10.58 27.13
C ALA A 208 2.29 9.55 28.22
N ARG A 209 1.29 8.86 28.76
CA ARG A 209 1.49 7.81 29.77
C ARG A 209 2.19 6.58 29.21
N VAL A 210 1.90 6.18 27.99
CA VAL A 210 2.54 5.06 27.29
C VAL A 210 4.02 5.38 27.02
N MET A 211 4.31 6.57 26.49
CA MET A 211 5.67 7.04 26.19
C MET A 211 6.51 7.17 27.46
N ASP A 212 5.96 7.74 28.55
CA ASP A 212 6.61 7.80 29.87
C ASP A 212 6.97 6.41 30.38
N GLY A 213 5.99 5.47 30.30
CA GLY A 213 6.20 4.08 30.73
C GLY A 213 7.25 3.33 29.94
N ALA A 214 7.35 3.55 28.62
CA ALA A 214 8.36 2.96 27.75
C ALA A 214 9.75 3.50 28.08
N THR A 215 9.89 4.82 28.15
CA THR A 215 11.16 5.49 28.52
C THR A 215 11.64 5.08 29.92
N ALA A 216 10.72 5.03 30.90
CA ALA A 216 11.02 4.55 32.25
C ALA A 216 11.51 3.09 32.26
N TYR A 217 10.88 2.22 31.43
CA TYR A 217 11.26 0.82 31.33
C TYR A 217 12.68 0.65 30.76
N GLU A 218 12.98 1.30 29.64
CA GLU A 218 14.29 1.22 29.00
C GLU A 218 15.39 1.85 29.87
N SER A 219 15.16 3.07 30.40
CA SER A 219 16.12 3.78 31.26
C SER A 219 16.48 2.97 32.50
N ARG A 220 15.51 2.36 33.17
CA ARG A 220 15.75 1.59 34.40
C ARG A 220 16.43 0.26 34.12
N ARG A 221 16.03 -0.42 33.03
CA ARG A 221 16.46 -1.79 32.72
C ARG A 221 17.77 -1.82 31.95
N TYR A 222 17.92 -0.97 30.95
CA TYR A 222 19.05 -0.99 30.01
C TYR A 222 19.98 0.20 30.15
N LYS A 223 19.60 1.23 30.89
CA LYS A 223 20.37 2.46 31.09
C LYS A 223 20.56 3.25 29.79
N VAL A 224 19.55 3.20 28.91
CA VAL A 224 19.51 3.90 27.64
C VAL A 224 18.19 4.66 27.55
N GLN A 225 18.23 5.81 26.91
CA GLN A 225 17.08 6.53 26.38
C GLN A 225 17.23 6.68 24.87
N ARG A 226 16.10 6.78 24.18
CA ARG A 226 16.04 7.13 22.76
C ARG A 226 14.83 7.98 22.45
N PRO A 227 14.85 8.77 21.39
CA PRO A 227 13.69 9.53 20.95
C PRO A 227 12.45 8.65 20.77
N ILE A 228 11.31 9.14 21.17
CA ILE A 228 10.04 8.46 21.03
C ILE A 228 8.98 9.45 20.56
N GLY A 229 8.21 9.08 19.54
CA GLY A 229 7.07 9.82 19.04
C GLY A 229 5.89 8.92 18.79
N PHE A 230 4.76 9.46 18.37
CA PHE A 230 3.63 8.68 17.93
C PHE A 230 3.28 8.98 16.48
N LEU A 231 2.66 8.01 15.79
CA LEU A 231 2.28 8.13 14.40
C LEU A 231 1.02 8.98 14.25
N SER A 232 1.08 9.97 13.36
CA SER A 232 -0.06 10.75 12.90
C SER A 232 -0.20 10.67 11.38
N ASN A 233 -1.31 11.15 10.84
CA ASN A 233 -1.57 11.24 9.41
C ASN A 233 -2.55 12.39 9.13
N PRO A 234 -2.77 12.80 7.86
CA PRO A 234 -3.63 13.94 7.54
C PRO A 234 -5.08 13.83 8.01
N THR A 235 -5.59 12.62 8.32
CA THR A 235 -6.98 12.46 8.82
C THR A 235 -7.12 12.68 10.32
N ILE A 236 -6.03 12.62 11.07
CA ILE A 236 -6.01 12.75 12.53
C ILE A 236 -5.00 13.76 13.06
N ASP A 237 -4.27 14.47 12.19
CA ASP A 237 -3.31 15.49 12.60
C ASP A 237 -3.98 16.64 13.39
N PHE A 238 -3.18 17.59 13.86
CA PHE A 238 -3.64 18.68 14.73
C PHE A 238 -4.59 19.70 14.05
N LEU A 239 -4.81 19.61 12.71
CA LEU A 239 -5.69 20.53 12.00
C LEU A 239 -7.14 20.28 12.37
N GLU A 240 -7.83 21.35 12.79
CA GLU A 240 -9.24 21.34 13.17
C GLU A 240 -10.10 21.89 12.03
N TYR A 241 -10.92 21.03 11.45
CA TYR A 241 -11.84 21.44 10.38
C TYR A 241 -13.17 21.90 10.96
N ALA A 242 -13.78 22.87 10.27
CA ALA A 242 -15.12 23.32 10.62
C ALA A 242 -16.10 22.14 10.60
N PRO A 243 -17.10 22.09 11.52
CA PRO A 243 -17.97 20.91 11.69
C PRO A 243 -18.66 20.45 10.40
N ALA A 244 -18.95 21.37 9.48
CA ALA A 244 -19.52 21.04 8.17
C ALA A 244 -18.63 20.15 7.31
N TYR A 245 -17.32 20.26 7.44
CA TYR A 245 -16.34 19.48 6.67
C TYR A 245 -15.76 18.33 7.48
N ALA A 246 -15.66 18.48 8.80
CA ALA A 246 -15.01 17.52 9.68
C ALA A 246 -15.57 16.10 9.55
N THR A 247 -16.90 15.96 9.55
CA THR A 247 -17.57 14.66 9.40
C THR A 247 -17.36 14.07 8.00
N GLN A 248 -17.41 14.91 6.97
CA GLN A 248 -17.34 14.49 5.59
C GLN A 248 -15.95 13.99 5.19
N LEU A 249 -14.91 14.67 5.69
CA LEU A 249 -13.52 14.36 5.48
C LEU A 249 -12.98 13.37 6.52
N ARG A 250 -13.85 12.87 7.40
CA ARG A 250 -13.48 12.00 8.54
C ARG A 250 -12.38 12.61 9.41
N LYS A 251 -12.35 13.95 9.53
CA LYS A 251 -11.37 14.71 10.30
C LYS A 251 -12.00 15.38 11.52
N TYR A 252 -12.65 14.58 12.34
CA TYR A 252 -13.37 15.01 13.53
C TYR A 252 -12.63 14.77 14.85
N VAL A 253 -11.39 14.25 14.77
CA VAL A 253 -10.47 14.11 15.90
C VAL A 253 -9.12 14.71 15.51
N GLN A 254 -8.38 15.20 16.49
CA GLN A 254 -7.04 15.75 16.34
C GLN A 254 -6.08 15.07 17.30
N LEU A 255 -4.87 14.77 16.83
CA LEU A 255 -3.73 14.35 17.63
C LEU A 255 -2.58 15.33 17.35
N ASN A 256 -2.19 16.05 18.40
CA ASN A 256 -1.13 17.03 18.31
C ASN A 256 0.10 16.58 19.10
N PRO A 257 1.24 16.27 18.44
CA PRO A 257 2.49 15.95 19.12
C PRO A 257 2.91 16.96 20.18
N GLU A 258 2.60 18.26 19.99
CA GLU A 258 2.90 19.33 20.95
C GLU A 258 2.13 19.19 22.29
N ASN A 259 1.08 18.37 22.35
CA ASN A 259 0.35 18.06 23.58
C ASN A 259 1.04 17.04 24.50
N ILE A 260 2.16 16.46 24.05
CA ILE A 260 2.98 15.53 24.85
C ILE A 260 4.31 16.22 25.18
N ILE A 261 4.42 16.67 26.43
CA ILE A 261 5.49 17.54 26.88
C ILE A 261 6.60 16.69 27.50
N PRO A 262 7.82 16.64 26.92
CA PRO A 262 8.97 15.99 27.55
C PRO A 262 9.43 16.80 28.77
N SER A 263 9.85 16.11 29.83
CA SER A 263 10.46 16.71 31.03
C SER A 263 11.98 16.89 30.84
N GLU A 264 12.62 17.61 31.75
CA GLU A 264 14.08 17.72 31.82
C GLU A 264 14.81 16.36 32.01
N SER A 265 14.09 15.33 32.47
CA SER A 265 14.62 13.97 32.62
C SER A 265 14.65 13.18 31.30
N MET A 266 13.93 13.66 30.25
CA MET A 266 13.90 13.07 28.92
C MET A 266 15.05 13.61 28.06
N ASP A 267 16.26 13.09 28.29
CA ASP A 267 17.48 13.54 27.60
C ASP A 267 17.48 13.25 26.08
N ALA A 268 16.80 12.18 25.66
CA ALA A 268 16.71 11.82 24.26
C ALA A 268 15.68 12.62 23.44
N GLY A 269 14.74 13.28 24.09
CA GLY A 269 13.72 14.10 23.42
C GLY A 269 12.60 13.33 22.70
N THR A 270 11.81 14.05 21.94
CA THR A 270 10.64 13.53 21.20
C THR A 270 10.63 14.08 19.76
N PHE A 271 9.87 13.45 18.87
CA PHE A 271 9.69 13.87 17.48
C PHE A 271 8.25 13.68 17.02
N ALA A 272 7.85 14.42 16.01
CA ALA A 272 6.56 14.25 15.34
C ALA A 272 6.73 13.27 14.14
N ALA A 273 5.90 12.23 14.08
CA ALA A 273 5.94 11.23 13.02
C ALA A 273 4.66 11.28 12.19
N TYR A 274 4.81 11.36 10.87
CA TYR A 274 3.68 11.48 9.94
C TYR A 274 3.74 10.43 8.84
N ARG A 275 2.60 9.77 8.59
CA ARG A 275 2.35 8.99 7.39
C ARG A 275 1.58 9.86 6.40
N LEU A 276 2.22 10.19 5.26
CA LEU A 276 1.76 11.23 4.33
C LEU A 276 0.85 10.67 3.22
N PHE A 277 -0.11 9.84 3.59
CA PHE A 277 -1.18 9.38 2.71
C PHE A 277 -2.50 10.07 3.06
N TYR A 278 -3.48 9.99 2.16
CA TYR A 278 -4.84 10.54 2.34
C TYR A 278 -4.88 12.06 2.54
N PHE A 279 -3.91 12.77 1.94
CA PHE A 279 -3.89 14.22 1.94
C PHE A 279 -5.16 14.80 1.31
N THR A 280 -5.68 15.88 1.89
CA THR A 280 -6.84 16.62 1.37
C THR A 280 -6.35 17.91 0.72
N ASP A 281 -6.58 18.04 -0.59
CA ASP A 281 -6.31 19.30 -1.29
C ASP A 281 -7.12 20.45 -0.68
N ASP A 282 -6.58 21.66 -0.78
CA ASP A 282 -7.20 22.89 -0.26
C ASP A 282 -7.54 22.84 1.24
N PHE A 283 -6.82 22.03 2.03
CA PHE A 283 -7.04 21.83 3.47
C PHE A 283 -7.22 23.15 4.23
N THR A 284 -6.59 24.24 3.79
CA THR A 284 -6.69 25.57 4.41
C THR A 284 -8.11 26.15 4.37
N ASN A 285 -8.94 25.73 3.40
CA ASN A 285 -10.31 26.17 3.24
C ASN A 285 -11.28 25.54 4.26
N TYR A 286 -10.86 24.44 4.88
CA TYR A 286 -11.70 23.67 5.80
C TYR A 286 -11.46 23.97 7.27
N LEU A 287 -10.40 24.73 7.59
CA LEU A 287 -10.02 25.08 8.98
C LEU A 287 -11.11 25.89 9.70
N THR A 288 -11.25 25.67 11.00
CA THR A 288 -12.07 26.56 11.85
C THR A 288 -11.52 27.98 11.84
N PRO A 289 -12.38 29.02 11.99
CA PRO A 289 -11.90 30.40 12.06
C PRO A 289 -10.85 30.65 13.15
N GLY A 290 -10.99 29.96 14.29
CA GLY A 290 -10.02 30.08 15.39
C GLY A 290 -8.65 29.51 15.00
N GLN A 291 -8.63 28.38 14.27
CA GLN A 291 -7.37 27.79 13.84
C GLN A 291 -6.74 28.56 12.66
N GLN A 292 -7.56 29.11 11.75
CA GLN A 292 -7.05 30.01 10.71
C GLN A 292 -6.34 31.22 11.32
N GLU A 293 -6.90 31.83 12.39
CA GLU A 293 -6.27 32.96 13.09
C GLU A 293 -4.99 32.53 13.80
N ALA A 294 -5.00 31.36 14.49
CA ALA A 294 -3.84 30.84 15.20
C ALA A 294 -2.67 30.47 14.28
N LEU A 295 -2.97 29.94 13.10
CA LEU A 295 -1.98 29.53 12.11
C LEU A 295 -1.65 30.61 11.08
N ALA A 296 -2.29 31.78 11.13
CA ALA A 296 -2.14 32.81 10.12
C ALA A 296 -0.68 33.16 9.76
N PRO A 297 0.26 33.29 10.72
CA PRO A 297 1.67 33.56 10.40
C PRO A 297 2.34 32.50 9.52
N ILE A 298 1.90 31.21 9.64
CA ILE A 298 2.41 30.11 8.84
C ILE A 298 1.67 30.06 7.50
N LEU A 299 0.33 30.20 7.52
CA LEU A 299 -0.52 30.08 6.35
C LEU A 299 -0.27 31.19 5.29
N GLU A 300 0.21 32.37 5.70
CA GLU A 300 0.54 33.46 4.79
C GLU A 300 1.75 33.14 3.89
N ASP A 301 2.69 32.35 4.40
CA ASP A 301 3.96 32.03 3.74
C ASP A 301 4.01 30.62 3.12
N LEU A 302 2.89 29.88 3.07
CA LEU A 302 2.85 28.54 2.51
C LEU A 302 3.12 28.54 1.00
N ASP A 303 3.81 27.49 0.54
CA ASP A 303 3.91 27.20 -0.89
C ASP A 303 2.52 26.83 -1.45
N ARG A 304 1.93 27.73 -2.20
CA ARG A 304 0.61 27.55 -2.83
C ARG A 304 0.69 27.08 -4.28
N SER A 305 1.89 26.84 -4.80
CA SER A 305 2.06 26.26 -6.13
C SER A 305 1.61 24.80 -6.17
N CYS A 306 1.78 24.10 -5.03
CA CYS A 306 1.29 22.75 -4.78
C CYS A 306 0.85 22.67 -3.31
N MET A 307 -0.42 22.36 -3.08
CA MET A 307 -0.96 22.33 -1.71
C MET A 307 -0.35 21.21 -0.86
N TYR A 308 0.13 20.13 -1.47
CA TYR A 308 0.89 19.12 -0.77
C TYR A 308 2.21 19.69 -0.19
N ASN A 309 2.93 20.47 -0.99
CA ASN A 309 4.14 21.16 -0.52
C ASN A 309 3.82 22.17 0.59
N GLY A 310 2.68 22.89 0.47
CA GLY A 310 2.19 23.76 1.54
C GLY A 310 1.88 23.02 2.83
N TYR A 311 1.37 21.80 2.75
CA TYR A 311 1.14 20.97 3.92
C TYR A 311 2.45 20.50 4.58
N LEU A 312 3.46 20.13 3.79
CA LEU A 312 4.79 19.82 4.30
C LEU A 312 5.44 21.03 5.01
N ASP A 313 5.30 22.23 4.41
CA ASP A 313 5.76 23.49 5.02
C ASP A 313 5.06 23.74 6.36
N LEU A 314 3.76 23.55 6.40
CA LEU A 314 2.97 23.74 7.62
C LEU A 314 3.47 22.85 8.75
N LEU A 315 3.64 21.57 8.49
CA LEU A 315 4.11 20.63 9.51
C LEU A 315 5.52 20.98 10.00
N ALA A 316 6.44 21.30 9.09
CA ALA A 316 7.81 21.68 9.45
C ALA A 316 7.88 22.95 10.32
N ARG A 317 7.00 23.94 10.07
CA ARG A 317 7.01 25.22 10.80
C ARG A 317 6.16 25.22 12.07
N TYR A 318 5.21 24.30 12.16
CA TYR A 318 4.32 24.22 13.31
C TYR A 318 4.98 23.53 14.50
N HIS A 319 5.74 22.46 14.25
CA HIS A 319 6.34 21.66 15.31
C HIS A 319 7.59 22.30 15.89
N SER A 320 7.70 22.22 17.23
CA SER A 320 8.89 22.63 17.98
C SER A 320 9.93 21.50 18.12
N MET A 321 9.67 20.37 17.51
CA MET A 321 10.46 19.14 17.54
C MET A 321 10.76 18.63 16.13
N PRO A 322 11.73 17.71 15.93
CA PRO A 322 12.01 17.15 14.62
C PRO A 322 10.78 16.47 14.02
N VAL A 323 10.57 16.62 12.72
CA VAL A 323 9.49 15.97 11.97
C VAL A 323 10.05 14.87 11.08
N ILE A 324 9.41 13.71 11.11
CA ILE A 324 9.81 12.54 10.32
C ILE A 324 8.60 12.06 9.49
N ALA A 325 8.79 11.93 8.18
CA ALA A 325 7.87 11.24 7.30
C ALA A 325 8.12 9.72 7.38
N THR A 326 7.32 9.02 8.18
CA THR A 326 7.45 7.55 8.34
C THR A 326 6.93 6.77 7.16
N GLY A 327 6.19 7.42 6.25
CA GLY A 327 5.70 6.80 5.04
C GLY A 327 5.13 7.81 4.06
N PHE A 328 5.66 7.80 2.84
CA PHE A 328 5.09 8.42 1.66
C PHE A 328 5.34 7.52 0.47
N GLY A 329 4.48 7.55 -0.54
CA GLY A 329 4.64 6.64 -1.66
C GLY A 329 3.64 6.87 -2.79
N PHE A 330 3.96 6.30 -3.93
CA PHE A 330 3.13 6.28 -5.13
C PHE A 330 3.08 4.86 -5.66
N SER A 331 1.94 4.47 -6.23
CA SER A 331 1.77 3.13 -6.78
C SER A 331 2.12 3.09 -8.27
N SER A 332 2.81 2.04 -8.69
CA SER A 332 2.96 1.66 -10.10
C SER A 332 1.96 0.58 -10.53
N GLY A 333 0.83 0.47 -9.84
CA GLY A 333 -0.26 -0.42 -10.20
C GLY A 333 -1.01 0.04 -11.45
N ARG A 334 -1.64 -0.91 -12.16
CA ARG A 334 -2.31 -0.66 -13.45
C ARG A 334 -3.56 0.22 -13.32
N ALA A 335 -4.23 0.21 -12.18
CA ALA A 335 -5.44 0.99 -11.97
C ALA A 335 -5.28 2.03 -10.85
N PRO A 336 -5.90 3.22 -11.00
CA PRO A 336 -5.84 4.25 -10.00
C PRO A 336 -6.70 3.89 -8.77
N GLN A 337 -6.33 4.46 -7.64
CA GLN A 337 -7.14 4.44 -6.43
C GLN A 337 -8.12 5.61 -6.39
N ARG A 338 -7.74 6.75 -6.98
CA ARG A 338 -8.47 8.02 -7.03
C ARG A 338 -8.39 8.66 -8.41
N MET A 339 -9.27 9.62 -8.69
CA MET A 339 -9.29 10.34 -9.96
C MET A 339 -8.08 11.23 -10.21
N ASP A 340 -7.53 11.76 -9.16
CA ASP A 340 -6.37 12.67 -9.15
C ASP A 340 -5.02 11.93 -9.08
N GLU A 341 -5.06 10.61 -8.97
CA GLU A 341 -3.87 9.73 -8.94
C GLU A 341 -3.93 8.78 -10.15
N PRO A 342 -3.50 9.20 -11.35
CA PRO A 342 -3.48 8.30 -12.52
C PRO A 342 -2.51 7.13 -12.28
N PRO A 343 -2.67 6.01 -13.00
CA PRO A 343 -1.69 4.94 -13.00
C PRO A 343 -0.31 5.47 -13.41
N LEU A 344 0.72 5.10 -12.68
CA LEU A 344 2.09 5.50 -12.95
C LEU A 344 2.91 4.29 -13.43
N THR A 345 3.76 4.50 -14.41
CA THR A 345 4.84 3.56 -14.72
C THR A 345 5.85 3.51 -13.57
N GLU A 346 6.68 2.48 -13.52
CA GLU A 346 7.76 2.41 -12.52
C GLU A 346 8.72 3.61 -12.59
N ARG A 347 8.93 4.17 -13.79
CA ARG A 347 9.72 5.38 -14.00
C ARG A 347 9.06 6.60 -13.38
N GLU A 348 7.78 6.83 -13.70
CA GLU A 348 7.01 7.95 -13.14
C GLU A 348 6.84 7.83 -11.63
N GLN A 349 6.67 6.60 -11.11
CA GLN A 349 6.73 6.32 -9.67
C GLN A 349 8.05 6.81 -9.07
N GLY A 350 9.18 6.46 -9.71
CA GLY A 350 10.50 6.88 -9.25
C GLY A 350 10.69 8.40 -9.27
N GLU A 351 10.25 9.07 -10.33
CA GLU A 351 10.31 10.52 -10.47
C GLU A 351 9.45 11.24 -9.41
N ALA A 352 8.25 10.73 -9.14
CA ALA A 352 7.38 11.28 -8.09
C ALA A 352 7.96 11.06 -6.69
N LEU A 353 8.51 9.87 -6.40
CA LEU A 353 9.18 9.58 -5.14
C LEU A 353 10.41 10.47 -4.93
N ALA A 354 11.26 10.62 -5.95
CA ALA A 354 12.44 11.46 -5.92
C ALA A 354 12.09 12.94 -5.67
N GLY A 355 11.07 13.44 -6.38
CA GLY A 355 10.58 14.80 -6.18
C GLY A 355 10.07 15.02 -4.75
N THR A 356 9.28 14.10 -4.21
CA THR A 356 8.74 14.21 -2.85
C THR A 356 9.83 14.11 -1.79
N ALA A 357 10.77 13.15 -1.94
CA ALA A 357 11.91 13.02 -1.01
C ALA A 357 12.72 14.30 -0.94
N THR A 358 13.04 14.90 -2.09
CA THR A 358 13.76 16.18 -2.19
C THR A 358 12.98 17.30 -1.51
N GLN A 359 11.67 17.40 -1.74
CA GLN A 359 10.82 18.42 -1.12
C GLN A 359 10.74 18.30 0.40
N ILE A 360 10.75 17.08 0.94
CA ILE A 360 10.80 16.84 2.39
C ILE A 360 12.15 17.27 2.96
N GLU A 361 13.26 16.90 2.31
CA GLU A 361 14.61 17.23 2.76
C GLU A 361 14.88 18.74 2.70
N GLU A 362 14.49 19.44 1.63
CA GLU A 362 14.63 20.90 1.48
C GLU A 362 13.90 21.69 2.56
N ARG A 363 12.86 21.11 3.18
CA ARG A 363 12.10 21.72 4.29
C ARG A 363 12.66 21.41 5.66
N GLY A 364 13.82 20.75 5.72
CA GLY A 364 14.52 20.48 6.98
C GLY A 364 13.88 19.39 7.83
N TRP A 365 13.08 18.48 7.25
CA TRP A 365 12.60 17.33 8.00
C TRP A 365 13.76 16.41 8.43
N ALA A 366 13.65 15.86 9.61
CA ALA A 366 14.70 14.99 10.17
C ALA A 366 14.78 13.61 9.48
N GLY A 367 13.81 13.26 8.67
CA GLY A 367 13.85 12.01 7.90
C GLY A 367 12.63 11.75 7.05
N ALA A 368 12.82 10.86 6.07
CA ALA A 368 11.77 10.42 5.15
C ALA A 368 11.94 8.94 4.80
N PHE A 369 10.82 8.19 4.82
CA PHE A 369 10.80 6.78 4.50
C PHE A 369 9.83 6.52 3.35
N ILE A 370 10.33 5.93 2.27
CA ILE A 370 9.51 5.51 1.12
C ILE A 370 8.72 4.26 1.51
N SER A 371 7.43 4.31 1.37
CA SER A 371 6.55 3.15 1.49
C SER A 371 6.26 2.57 0.11
N THR A 372 6.71 1.34 -0.19
CA THR A 372 7.37 0.37 0.66
C THR A 372 8.64 -0.18 0.01
N TRP A 373 9.45 -1.00 0.72
CA TRP A 373 10.59 -1.67 0.11
C TRP A 373 10.15 -2.60 -1.03
N GLN A 374 9.18 -3.47 -0.76
CA GLN A 374 8.71 -4.44 -1.74
C GLN A 374 7.21 -4.35 -2.00
N ASP A 375 6.78 -4.83 -3.15
CA ASP A 375 5.36 -5.00 -3.49
C ASP A 375 4.67 -5.96 -2.53
N THR A 376 3.43 -5.65 -2.17
CA THR A 376 2.69 -6.36 -1.12
C THR A 376 1.44 -7.03 -1.70
N TRP A 377 1.54 -8.29 -2.17
CA TRP A 377 0.45 -8.97 -2.88
C TRP A 377 -0.80 -9.24 -2.03
N GLU A 378 -0.66 -9.29 -0.72
CA GLU A 378 -1.79 -9.49 0.20
C GLU A 378 -2.67 -8.24 0.36
N ARG A 379 -2.19 -7.06 -0.08
CA ARG A 379 -2.96 -5.82 -0.03
C ARG A 379 -3.94 -5.70 -1.18
N ARG A 380 -5.08 -5.07 -0.91
CA ARG A 380 -6.10 -4.73 -1.91
C ARG A 380 -6.59 -3.32 -1.65
N THR A 381 -6.69 -2.55 -2.72
CA THR A 381 -7.42 -1.28 -2.67
C THR A 381 -8.89 -1.52 -2.35
N TRP A 382 -9.53 -0.55 -1.71
CA TRP A 382 -10.95 -0.62 -1.33
C TRP A 382 -11.87 -0.98 -2.51
N ASN A 383 -11.54 -0.49 -3.73
CA ASN A 383 -12.32 -0.71 -4.95
C ASN A 383 -12.06 -2.08 -5.63
N THR A 384 -11.10 -2.84 -5.16
CA THR A 384 -10.78 -4.19 -5.64
C THR A 384 -10.98 -5.28 -4.59
N ALA A 385 -10.99 -4.93 -3.31
CA ALA A 385 -11.06 -5.88 -2.19
C ALA A 385 -12.32 -6.74 -2.18
N PHE A 386 -13.47 -6.18 -2.64
CA PHE A 386 -14.76 -6.90 -2.67
C PHE A 386 -14.75 -8.12 -3.61
N SER A 387 -13.84 -8.16 -4.58
CA SER A 387 -13.82 -9.15 -5.65
C SER A 387 -12.95 -10.37 -5.35
N SER A 388 -12.52 -10.56 -4.09
CA SER A 388 -11.62 -11.66 -3.73
C SER A 388 -11.82 -12.14 -2.29
N ASP A 389 -11.44 -13.37 -2.00
CA ASP A 389 -11.36 -13.90 -0.64
C ASP A 389 -10.14 -13.29 0.08
N PRO A 390 -10.33 -12.56 1.20
CA PRO A 390 -9.22 -11.94 1.94
C PRO A 390 -8.14 -12.92 2.41
N TRP A 391 -8.49 -14.17 2.66
CA TRP A 391 -7.54 -15.21 3.09
C TRP A 391 -6.71 -15.80 1.94
N ARG A 392 -6.91 -15.31 0.71
CA ARG A 392 -6.25 -15.80 -0.49
C ARG A 392 -5.57 -14.73 -1.33
N TYR A 393 -5.53 -13.50 -0.84
CA TYR A 393 -4.89 -12.36 -1.52
C TYR A 393 -3.42 -12.62 -1.84
N GLN A 394 -2.68 -13.29 -0.98
CA GLN A 394 -1.26 -13.55 -1.10
C GLN A 394 -0.90 -14.54 -2.23
N TYR A 395 -1.85 -15.26 -2.82
CA TYR A 395 -1.58 -16.32 -3.79
C TYR A 395 -1.57 -15.86 -5.25
N TRP A 396 -1.88 -14.61 -5.53
CA TRP A 396 -1.87 -14.05 -6.87
C TRP A 396 -1.70 -12.53 -6.87
N HIS A 397 -1.12 -12.00 -7.96
CA HIS A 397 -0.92 -10.57 -8.13
C HIS A 397 -2.11 -9.94 -8.83
N ASN A 398 -2.86 -9.09 -8.15
CA ASN A 398 -3.94 -8.33 -8.74
C ASN A 398 -3.43 -6.99 -9.26
N LEU A 399 -3.07 -6.93 -10.54
CA LEU A 399 -2.58 -5.71 -11.20
C LEU A 399 -3.54 -4.52 -11.13
N GLN A 400 -4.84 -4.76 -10.86
CA GLN A 400 -5.85 -3.71 -10.68
C GLN A 400 -5.84 -3.11 -9.25
N SER A 401 -5.10 -3.69 -8.32
CA SER A 401 -5.01 -3.21 -6.95
C SER A 401 -3.80 -2.28 -6.79
N ALA A 402 -4.05 -0.97 -6.71
CA ALA A 402 -2.98 0.01 -6.53
C ALA A 402 -2.12 -0.28 -5.28
N ASP A 403 -2.72 -0.75 -4.18
CA ASP A 403 -1.99 -1.02 -2.93
C ASP A 403 -0.92 -2.12 -3.04
N GLN A 404 -0.91 -2.88 -4.13
CA GLN A 404 0.14 -3.87 -4.37
C GLN A 404 1.41 -3.31 -5.02
N GLY A 405 1.33 -2.15 -5.66
CA GLY A 405 2.38 -1.60 -6.51
C GLY A 405 3.29 -0.54 -5.86
N TYR A 406 3.28 -0.36 -4.56
CA TYR A 406 4.05 0.68 -3.86
C TYR A 406 5.55 0.36 -3.69
N GLY A 407 5.96 -0.90 -3.89
CA GLY A 407 7.34 -1.33 -3.68
C GLY A 407 8.35 -0.70 -4.65
N LEU A 408 9.60 -0.61 -4.21
CA LEU A 408 10.78 -0.37 -5.06
C LEU A 408 11.30 -1.69 -5.67
N MET A 409 10.90 -2.81 -5.11
CA MET A 409 11.18 -4.16 -5.57
C MET A 409 9.86 -4.86 -5.89
N ALA A 410 9.76 -5.43 -7.10
CA ALA A 410 8.64 -6.22 -7.55
C ALA A 410 8.89 -7.72 -7.35
N PHE A 411 7.83 -8.48 -7.12
CA PHE A 411 7.82 -9.92 -7.26
C PHE A 411 7.19 -10.29 -8.62
N GLU A 412 7.98 -10.92 -9.48
CA GLU A 412 7.57 -11.33 -10.80
C GLU A 412 7.21 -12.83 -10.84
N PRO A 413 6.17 -13.26 -11.59
CA PRO A 413 5.83 -14.66 -11.74
C PRO A 413 6.97 -15.50 -12.33
N GLY A 414 7.14 -16.73 -11.84
CA GLY A 414 8.18 -17.66 -12.28
C GLY A 414 9.37 -17.71 -11.34
N ALA A 415 10.14 -18.81 -11.40
CA ALA A 415 11.24 -19.01 -10.47
C ALA A 415 12.47 -18.12 -10.77
N ASP A 416 12.74 -17.84 -12.05
CA ASP A 416 13.93 -17.09 -12.46
C ASP A 416 13.63 -15.99 -13.50
N VAL A 417 12.63 -16.22 -14.36
CA VAL A 417 12.25 -15.31 -15.46
C VAL A 417 10.74 -15.33 -15.61
N ARG A 418 10.16 -14.22 -16.05
CA ARG A 418 8.74 -14.16 -16.42
C ARG A 418 8.44 -15.20 -17.52
N PRO A 419 7.31 -15.92 -17.42
CA PRO A 419 6.95 -16.94 -18.42
C PRO A 419 6.63 -16.31 -19.80
N VAL A 420 6.13 -15.07 -19.83
CA VAL A 420 5.80 -14.32 -21.06
C VAL A 420 6.16 -12.85 -20.89
N LEU A 421 6.77 -12.28 -21.91
CA LEU A 421 7.02 -10.85 -22.05
C LEU A 421 6.10 -10.28 -23.12
N ILE A 422 5.71 -9.02 -22.97
CA ILE A 422 4.94 -8.29 -23.98
C ILE A 422 5.94 -7.43 -24.74
N ASP A 423 6.52 -7.94 -25.82
CA ASP A 423 7.56 -7.21 -26.56
C ASP A 423 7.50 -7.38 -28.09
N GLY A 424 6.47 -8.09 -28.59
CA GLY A 424 6.27 -8.33 -30.01
C GLY A 424 7.15 -9.45 -30.58
N ASN A 425 7.71 -10.29 -29.70
CA ASN A 425 8.55 -11.42 -30.07
C ASN A 425 7.85 -12.74 -29.72
N ALA A 426 8.02 -13.76 -30.53
CA ALA A 426 7.36 -15.04 -30.34
C ALA A 426 8.24 -16.09 -29.63
N ASP A 427 9.35 -15.68 -29.01
CA ASP A 427 10.37 -16.61 -28.50
C ASP A 427 9.85 -17.48 -27.32
N GLU A 428 8.93 -16.97 -26.50
CA GLU A 428 8.32 -17.69 -25.40
C GLU A 428 7.15 -18.58 -25.81
N TRP A 429 6.73 -18.53 -27.07
CA TRP A 429 5.56 -19.23 -27.56
C TRP A 429 5.94 -20.49 -28.36
N ASN A 430 5.23 -21.57 -28.08
CA ASN A 430 5.43 -22.87 -28.69
C ASN A 430 4.11 -23.45 -29.22
N ASP A 431 4.17 -24.42 -30.13
CA ASP A 431 2.99 -25.02 -30.74
C ASP A 431 2.03 -25.66 -29.72
N TYR A 432 2.50 -26.08 -28.56
CA TYR A 432 1.59 -26.62 -27.53
C TYR A 432 0.78 -25.53 -26.78
N HIS A 433 1.10 -24.23 -26.99
CA HIS A 433 0.28 -23.13 -26.52
C HIS A 433 -0.83 -22.75 -27.52
N LEU A 434 -0.85 -23.36 -28.73
CA LEU A 434 -1.89 -23.11 -29.74
C LEU A 434 -3.25 -23.60 -29.22
N VAL A 435 -4.21 -22.70 -29.12
CA VAL A 435 -5.57 -22.99 -28.62
C VAL A 435 -6.63 -22.81 -29.70
N HIS A 436 -6.39 -21.98 -30.70
CA HIS A 436 -7.37 -21.70 -31.77
C HIS A 436 -6.67 -21.41 -33.10
N GLU A 437 -7.24 -21.93 -34.20
CA GLU A 437 -6.83 -21.60 -35.57
C GLU A 437 -8.08 -21.44 -36.42
N TYR A 438 -8.21 -20.28 -37.04
CA TYR A 438 -9.32 -19.98 -37.92
C TYR A 438 -8.89 -18.94 -38.98
N ASP A 439 -9.20 -19.21 -40.25
CA ASP A 439 -8.91 -18.35 -41.40
C ASP A 439 -7.45 -17.86 -41.48
N GLY A 440 -6.51 -18.75 -41.22
CA GLY A 440 -5.07 -18.45 -41.24
C GLY A 440 -4.54 -17.67 -40.03
N ILE A 441 -5.40 -17.33 -39.10
CA ILE A 441 -5.02 -16.69 -37.83
C ILE A 441 -4.95 -17.74 -36.74
N ARG A 442 -3.90 -17.64 -35.88
CA ARG A 442 -3.64 -18.55 -34.76
C ARG A 442 -3.63 -17.78 -33.47
N ILE A 443 -4.30 -18.32 -32.45
CA ILE A 443 -4.25 -17.82 -31.07
C ILE A 443 -3.50 -18.81 -30.20
N TYR A 444 -2.49 -18.31 -29.52
CA TYR A 444 -1.74 -19.03 -28.49
C TYR A 444 -2.12 -18.45 -27.12
N ALA A 445 -2.19 -19.30 -26.09
CA ALA A 445 -2.55 -18.86 -24.75
C ALA A 445 -1.61 -19.47 -23.70
N GLN A 446 -1.21 -18.63 -22.76
CA GLN A 446 -0.50 -18.98 -21.53
C GLN A 446 -1.12 -18.18 -20.39
N TYR A 447 -0.81 -18.52 -19.16
CA TYR A 447 -1.22 -17.72 -17.99
C TYR A 447 -0.21 -17.82 -16.85
N SER A 448 -0.24 -16.83 -16.00
CA SER A 448 0.63 -16.73 -14.82
C SER A 448 -0.16 -16.31 -13.57
N LEU A 449 0.56 -15.98 -12.50
CA LEU A 449 -0.02 -15.44 -11.26
C LEU A 449 -0.65 -14.05 -11.45
N GLN A 450 -0.42 -13.37 -12.58
CA GLN A 450 -0.87 -11.98 -12.86
C GLN A 450 -2.03 -11.91 -13.85
N GLY A 451 -2.12 -12.84 -14.81
CA GLY A 451 -3.12 -12.75 -15.87
C GLY A 451 -3.01 -13.85 -16.91
N LEU A 452 -3.94 -13.76 -17.87
CA LEU A 452 -3.94 -14.51 -19.12
C LEU A 452 -3.10 -13.76 -20.16
N TYR A 453 -2.25 -14.48 -20.87
CA TYR A 453 -1.44 -13.98 -21.97
C TYR A 453 -1.90 -14.63 -23.27
N LEU A 454 -2.03 -13.82 -24.30
CA LEU A 454 -2.41 -14.25 -25.63
C LEU A 454 -1.35 -13.78 -26.64
N MET A 455 -0.97 -14.63 -27.58
CA MET A 455 -0.31 -14.20 -28.80
C MET A 455 -1.23 -14.55 -29.98
N ILE A 456 -1.53 -13.56 -30.78
CA ILE A 456 -2.31 -13.72 -32.00
C ILE A 456 -1.36 -13.53 -33.18
N ARG A 457 -1.33 -14.47 -34.10
CA ARG A 457 -0.42 -14.42 -35.23
C ARG A 457 -1.12 -14.81 -36.52
N GLY A 458 -0.89 -14.05 -37.59
CA GLY A 458 -1.43 -14.34 -38.95
C GLY A 458 -1.36 -13.14 -39.85
N GLU A 459 -1.69 -13.36 -41.15
CA GLU A 459 -1.82 -12.28 -42.10
C GLU A 459 -2.98 -11.36 -41.71
N GLY A 460 -2.77 -10.05 -41.68
CA GLY A 460 -3.77 -9.07 -41.23
C GLY A 460 -3.72 -8.75 -39.73
N VAL A 461 -2.88 -9.42 -38.95
CA VAL A 461 -2.64 -9.06 -37.52
C VAL A 461 -1.64 -7.91 -37.49
N ASN A 462 -2.15 -6.68 -37.46
CA ASN A 462 -1.38 -5.44 -37.45
C ASN A 462 -2.26 -4.30 -36.88
N PRO A 463 -1.70 -3.14 -36.54
CA PRO A 463 -2.46 -2.03 -35.95
C PRO A 463 -3.44 -1.33 -36.90
N GLU A 464 -3.41 -1.62 -38.22
CA GLU A 464 -4.31 -1.02 -39.21
C GLU A 464 -5.66 -1.74 -39.29
N ASN A 465 -5.73 -2.99 -38.83
CA ASN A 465 -6.94 -3.81 -38.85
C ASN A 465 -7.53 -3.91 -37.43
N THR A 466 -8.86 -3.94 -37.38
CA THR A 466 -9.55 -4.21 -36.10
C THR A 466 -9.78 -5.71 -35.94
N LEU A 467 -9.34 -6.24 -34.80
CA LEU A 467 -9.54 -7.64 -34.40
C LEU A 467 -10.58 -7.71 -33.29
N TYR A 468 -11.56 -8.60 -33.45
CA TYR A 468 -12.61 -8.86 -32.44
C TYR A 468 -12.42 -10.25 -31.87
N LEU A 469 -12.22 -10.33 -30.54
CA LEU A 469 -12.04 -11.58 -29.84
C LEU A 469 -13.12 -11.73 -28.76
N PRO A 470 -14.20 -12.50 -29.06
CA PRO A 470 -15.16 -12.88 -28.05
C PRO A 470 -14.54 -13.86 -27.04
N ILE A 471 -14.80 -13.65 -25.74
CA ILE A 471 -14.31 -14.50 -24.65
C ILE A 471 -15.51 -14.90 -23.77
N ASP A 472 -15.73 -16.22 -23.63
CA ASP A 472 -16.75 -16.82 -22.76
C ASP A 472 -16.06 -17.37 -21.50
N VAL A 473 -16.37 -16.79 -20.34
CA VAL A 473 -15.76 -17.12 -19.04
C VAL A 473 -16.73 -17.90 -18.16
N THR A 474 -18.03 -17.63 -18.28
CA THR A 474 -19.05 -18.33 -17.49
C THR A 474 -20.23 -18.82 -18.34
N PRO A 475 -20.76 -20.04 -18.12
CA PRO A 475 -21.90 -20.55 -18.86
C PRO A 475 -23.23 -19.87 -18.51
N ARG A 476 -23.23 -18.82 -17.69
CA ARG A 476 -24.44 -18.24 -17.08
C ARG A 476 -24.86 -16.91 -17.65
N SER A 477 -24.01 -16.23 -18.39
CA SER A 477 -24.25 -14.90 -18.96
C SER A 477 -23.68 -14.77 -20.37
N GLY A 478 -23.66 -13.56 -20.90
CA GLY A 478 -23.05 -13.25 -22.17
C GLY A 478 -24.04 -13.11 -23.34
N THR A 479 -23.50 -12.79 -24.50
CA THR A 479 -24.22 -12.68 -25.77
C THR A 479 -23.52 -13.45 -26.88
N SER A 480 -24.30 -13.98 -27.82
CA SER A 480 -23.76 -14.64 -29.04
C SER A 480 -23.67 -13.71 -30.26
N VAL A 481 -23.89 -12.41 -30.08
CA VAL A 481 -23.88 -11.46 -31.19
C VAL A 481 -23.21 -10.14 -30.76
N PHE A 482 -22.48 -9.55 -31.73
CA PHE A 482 -22.02 -8.18 -31.65
C PHE A 482 -21.99 -7.59 -33.04
N GLU A 483 -22.78 -6.56 -33.32
CA GLU A 483 -22.97 -6.00 -34.66
C GLU A 483 -23.35 -7.09 -35.68
N ASN A 484 -22.49 -7.35 -36.69
CA ASN A 484 -22.67 -8.38 -37.72
C ASN A 484 -21.91 -9.69 -37.37
N LEU A 485 -21.30 -9.80 -36.22
CA LEU A 485 -20.61 -11.00 -35.75
C LEU A 485 -21.56 -11.92 -35.00
N ALA A 486 -21.51 -13.22 -35.29
CA ALA A 486 -22.28 -14.26 -34.61
C ALA A 486 -21.33 -15.24 -33.93
N PHE A 487 -21.24 -15.18 -32.62
CA PHE A 487 -20.37 -16.03 -31.82
C PHE A 487 -20.97 -17.43 -31.65
N GLU A 488 -20.14 -18.45 -31.69
CA GLU A 488 -20.56 -19.83 -31.46
C GLU A 488 -21.08 -20.03 -30.02
N ARG A 489 -20.57 -19.23 -29.06
CA ARG A 489 -20.94 -19.28 -27.65
C ARG A 489 -21.38 -17.89 -27.15
N HIS A 490 -22.11 -17.89 -26.04
CA HIS A 490 -22.43 -16.64 -25.35
C HIS A 490 -21.16 -16.11 -24.65
N SER A 491 -20.65 -15.01 -25.14
CA SER A 491 -19.41 -14.40 -24.64
C SER A 491 -19.71 -13.32 -23.60
N ASP A 492 -18.95 -13.36 -22.50
CA ASP A 492 -19.03 -12.41 -21.42
C ASP A 492 -18.20 -11.16 -21.67
N PHE A 493 -17.13 -11.31 -22.46
CA PHE A 493 -16.20 -10.23 -22.80
C PHE A 493 -16.00 -10.17 -24.31
N LEU A 494 -15.65 -8.97 -24.78
CA LEU A 494 -15.21 -8.72 -26.14
C LEU A 494 -13.92 -7.89 -26.10
N LEU A 495 -12.80 -8.53 -26.48
CA LEU A 495 -11.55 -7.82 -26.68
C LEU A 495 -11.54 -7.26 -28.10
N ILE A 496 -11.36 -5.96 -28.22
CA ILE A 496 -11.22 -5.23 -29.49
C ILE A 496 -9.80 -4.67 -29.56
N LEU A 497 -9.03 -5.11 -30.54
CA LEU A 497 -7.73 -4.56 -30.84
C LEU A 497 -7.86 -3.67 -32.06
N SER A 498 -7.71 -2.36 -31.90
CA SER A 498 -7.89 -1.34 -32.92
C SER A 498 -6.82 -0.26 -32.80
N GLY A 499 -5.67 -0.50 -33.40
CA GLY A 499 -4.52 0.37 -33.26
C GLY A 499 -3.91 0.40 -31.84
N GLU A 500 -3.07 1.38 -31.62
CA GLU A 500 -2.31 1.51 -30.36
C GLU A 500 -3.12 2.17 -29.23
N ASP A 501 -4.06 3.07 -29.58
CA ASP A 501 -4.74 3.96 -28.62
C ASP A 501 -6.21 3.58 -28.34
N GLU A 502 -6.85 2.76 -29.19
CA GLU A 502 -8.28 2.46 -29.11
C GLU A 502 -8.58 1.02 -28.69
N SER A 503 -7.54 0.22 -28.45
CA SER A 503 -7.68 -1.18 -28.03
C SER A 503 -8.24 -1.30 -26.62
N ARG A 504 -9.25 -2.18 -26.45
CA ARG A 504 -9.96 -2.33 -25.18
C ARG A 504 -10.59 -3.67 -24.97
N LEU A 505 -10.84 -4.01 -23.72
CA LEU A 505 -11.71 -5.10 -23.29
C LEU A 505 -13.06 -4.53 -22.85
N LEU A 506 -14.14 -5.03 -23.43
CA LEU A 506 -15.51 -4.74 -23.03
C LEU A 506 -16.10 -5.92 -22.25
N VAL A 507 -17.06 -5.66 -21.38
CA VAL A 507 -17.79 -6.68 -20.63
C VAL A 507 -19.28 -6.64 -20.98
N ASN A 508 -19.92 -7.80 -20.99
CA ASN A 508 -21.38 -7.87 -21.08
C ASN A 508 -22.01 -7.13 -19.89
N ARG A 509 -23.00 -6.25 -20.16
CA ARG A 509 -23.63 -5.42 -19.12
C ARG A 509 -24.11 -6.23 -17.91
N ARG A 510 -24.65 -7.42 -18.15
CA ARG A 510 -25.14 -8.28 -17.06
C ARG A 510 -24.01 -8.87 -16.21
N TYR A 511 -22.79 -8.99 -16.76
CA TYR A 511 -21.66 -9.60 -16.09
C TYR A 511 -20.61 -8.58 -15.61
N HIS A 512 -20.95 -7.30 -15.54
CA HIS A 512 -20.04 -6.21 -15.12
C HIS A 512 -19.95 -6.14 -13.58
N ALA A 513 -19.15 -7.01 -12.96
CA ALA A 513 -19.10 -7.24 -11.52
C ALA A 513 -18.75 -5.97 -10.70
N THR A 514 -17.72 -5.21 -11.09
CA THR A 514 -17.33 -3.96 -10.42
C THR A 514 -18.42 -2.92 -10.44
N TYR A 515 -19.07 -2.70 -11.60
CA TYR A 515 -20.17 -1.75 -11.73
C TYR A 515 -21.37 -2.16 -10.87
N GLN A 516 -21.72 -3.44 -10.87
CA GLN A 516 -22.85 -3.97 -10.09
C GLN A 516 -22.63 -3.78 -8.58
N ARG A 517 -21.41 -4.00 -8.11
CA ARG A 517 -21.05 -3.85 -6.68
C ARG A 517 -21.21 -2.42 -6.20
N PHE A 518 -20.80 -1.44 -7.01
CA PHE A 518 -20.84 -0.02 -6.66
C PHE A 518 -21.99 0.75 -7.32
N TYR A 519 -22.94 0.06 -7.93
CA TYR A 519 -24.01 0.68 -8.72
C TYR A 519 -24.85 1.66 -7.88
N GLU A 520 -25.20 1.26 -6.66
CA GLU A 520 -26.02 2.09 -5.78
C GLU A 520 -25.30 3.35 -5.35
N GLU A 521 -24.02 3.24 -5.01
CA GLU A 521 -23.16 4.36 -4.65
C GLU A 521 -22.92 5.32 -5.83
N MET A 522 -22.81 4.78 -7.05
CA MET A 522 -22.59 5.57 -8.26
C MET A 522 -23.84 6.26 -8.78
N THR A 523 -25.00 5.63 -8.63
CA THR A 523 -26.24 6.06 -9.30
C THR A 523 -27.36 6.48 -8.34
N GLY A 524 -27.25 6.12 -7.06
CA GLY A 524 -28.34 6.26 -6.08
C GLY A 524 -29.50 5.26 -6.30
N ILE A 525 -29.33 4.24 -7.14
CA ILE A 525 -30.37 3.29 -7.52
C ILE A 525 -29.94 1.88 -7.12
N ASN A 526 -30.81 1.16 -6.44
CA ASN A 526 -30.56 -0.24 -6.12
C ASN A 526 -30.48 -1.09 -7.41
N PRO A 527 -29.37 -1.86 -7.62
CA PRO A 527 -29.13 -2.61 -8.86
C PRO A 527 -30.21 -3.65 -9.16
N PHE A 528 -30.90 -4.17 -8.15
CA PHE A 528 -31.98 -5.15 -8.32
C PHE A 528 -33.32 -4.56 -8.78
N THR A 529 -33.42 -3.24 -8.92
CA THR A 529 -34.63 -2.58 -9.47
C THR A 529 -34.68 -2.60 -11.00
N ARG A 530 -33.55 -2.81 -11.67
CA ARG A 530 -33.41 -2.83 -13.14
C ARG A 530 -32.45 -3.94 -13.57
N ILE A 531 -32.84 -5.19 -13.36
CA ILE A 531 -32.01 -6.34 -13.71
C ILE A 531 -31.93 -6.47 -15.24
N PRO A 532 -30.72 -6.46 -15.83
CA PRO A 532 -30.55 -6.74 -17.27
C PRO A 532 -31.05 -8.14 -17.61
N PRO A 533 -31.52 -8.36 -18.84
CA PRO A 533 -31.91 -9.70 -19.31
C PRO A 533 -30.76 -10.71 -19.14
N LYS A 534 -31.07 -11.97 -18.95
CA LYS A 534 -30.06 -13.04 -18.76
C LYS A 534 -29.08 -13.12 -19.94
N TRP A 535 -29.60 -12.92 -21.14
CA TRP A 535 -28.84 -12.90 -22.38
C TRP A 535 -28.81 -11.47 -22.94
N GLU A 536 -28.28 -10.55 -22.14
CA GLU A 536 -28.09 -9.17 -22.53
C GLU A 536 -27.14 -9.07 -23.74
N SER A 537 -27.51 -8.28 -24.74
CA SER A 537 -26.74 -8.15 -25.97
C SER A 537 -25.72 -7.01 -25.96
N GLU A 538 -25.73 -6.19 -24.91
CA GLU A 538 -24.89 -4.99 -24.83
C GLU A 538 -23.55 -5.27 -24.13
N PHE A 539 -22.47 -4.95 -24.83
CA PHE A 539 -21.14 -4.81 -24.24
C PHE A 539 -20.90 -3.36 -23.82
N VAL A 540 -20.32 -3.18 -22.65
CA VAL A 540 -20.03 -1.88 -22.04
C VAL A 540 -18.57 -1.79 -21.60
N PRO A 541 -17.99 -0.58 -21.45
CA PRO A 541 -16.66 -0.40 -20.85
C PRO A 541 -16.57 -1.04 -19.47
N ILE A 542 -15.42 -1.60 -19.12
CA ILE A 542 -15.16 -2.12 -17.78
C ILE A 542 -14.77 -0.94 -16.89
N THR A 543 -15.63 -0.57 -15.95
CA THR A 543 -15.39 0.57 -15.08
C THR A 543 -14.99 0.13 -13.67
N LEU A 544 -13.95 0.78 -13.13
CA LEU A 544 -13.54 0.67 -11.74
C LEU A 544 -14.05 1.89 -10.98
N ALA A 545 -14.69 1.69 -9.83
CA ALA A 545 -15.18 2.78 -9.00
C ALA A 545 -14.00 3.55 -8.38
N LEU A 546 -14.07 4.88 -8.44
CA LEU A 546 -13.13 5.80 -7.80
C LEU A 546 -13.89 6.65 -6.80
N GLN A 547 -13.42 6.70 -5.57
CA GLN A 547 -14.09 7.45 -4.50
C GLN A 547 -13.75 8.94 -4.62
N SER A 548 -14.77 9.79 -4.50
CA SER A 548 -14.54 11.19 -4.19
C SER A 548 -14.08 11.34 -2.74
N THR A 549 -13.20 12.29 -2.47
CA THR A 549 -12.67 12.55 -1.13
C THR A 549 -13.73 12.98 -0.11
N LEU A 550 -14.91 13.43 -0.57
CA LEU A 550 -16.01 13.89 0.28
C LEU A 550 -17.10 12.82 0.42
N ILE A 551 -17.23 12.26 1.62
CA ILE A 551 -18.39 11.46 2.03
C ILE A 551 -19.35 12.42 2.73
N VAL A 552 -20.45 12.82 2.09
CA VAL A 552 -21.40 13.78 2.66
C VAL A 552 -22.59 13.05 3.26
N ASP A 553 -22.89 13.33 4.52
CA ASP A 553 -24.12 12.88 5.16
C ASP A 553 -25.32 13.70 4.68
N ALA A 554 -26.44 13.05 4.35
CA ALA A 554 -27.62 13.68 3.75
C ALA A 554 -28.22 14.80 4.62
N ASP A 555 -28.10 14.67 5.94
CA ASP A 555 -28.70 15.61 6.91
C ASP A 555 -27.97 16.98 6.97
N ILE A 556 -26.73 17.05 6.46
CA ILE A 556 -25.96 18.30 6.42
C ILE A 556 -26.44 19.24 5.32
N PHE A 557 -27.12 18.74 4.29
CA PHE A 557 -27.62 19.55 3.16
C PHE A 557 -28.64 20.62 3.58
N GLU A 558 -29.44 20.38 4.60
CA GLU A 558 -30.40 21.36 5.09
C GLU A 558 -29.73 22.59 5.71
N TYR A 559 -28.52 22.44 6.25
CA TYR A 559 -27.76 23.51 6.92
C TYR A 559 -26.94 24.41 5.98
N LEU A 560 -26.50 23.90 4.84
CA LEU A 560 -25.48 24.57 4.00
C LEU A 560 -26.05 25.29 2.79
N GLY A 561 -27.35 25.16 2.54
CA GLY A 561 -28.05 25.82 1.44
C GLY A 561 -27.92 25.17 0.07
N PRO A 562 -28.81 25.55 -0.90
CA PRO A 562 -28.95 24.78 -2.16
C PRO A 562 -27.73 24.81 -3.07
N ALA A 563 -26.94 25.87 -3.08
CA ALA A 563 -25.74 25.95 -3.93
C ALA A 563 -24.62 25.02 -3.45
N PHE A 564 -24.41 24.98 -2.14
CA PHE A 564 -23.44 24.06 -1.55
C PHE A 564 -23.90 22.60 -1.62
N ALA A 565 -25.21 22.37 -1.53
CA ALA A 565 -25.79 21.04 -1.69
C ALA A 565 -25.55 20.45 -3.10
N GLU A 566 -25.53 21.28 -4.14
CA GLU A 566 -25.23 20.84 -5.51
C GLU A 566 -23.75 20.52 -5.68
N GLU A 567 -22.86 21.39 -5.18
CA GLU A 567 -21.41 21.17 -5.17
C GLU A 567 -21.05 19.89 -4.44
N VAL A 568 -21.64 19.64 -3.29
CA VAL A 568 -21.45 18.43 -2.51
C VAL A 568 -22.04 17.20 -3.18
N ARG A 569 -23.17 17.29 -3.89
CA ARG A 569 -23.69 16.18 -4.70
C ARG A 569 -22.75 15.77 -5.82
N GLU A 570 -22.11 16.73 -6.49
CA GLU A 570 -21.10 16.43 -7.50
C GLU A 570 -19.84 15.77 -6.88
N MET A 571 -19.42 16.23 -5.70
CA MET A 571 -18.32 15.63 -4.96
C MET A 571 -18.65 14.23 -4.44
N ARG A 572 -19.94 13.89 -4.24
CA ARG A 572 -20.43 12.59 -3.78
C ARG A 572 -20.48 11.53 -4.85
N ARG A 573 -20.52 11.89 -6.12
CA ARG A 573 -20.57 10.91 -7.18
C ARG A 573 -19.28 10.10 -7.16
N LEU A 574 -19.39 8.82 -6.83
CA LEU A 574 -18.34 7.87 -7.14
C LEU A 574 -18.05 7.97 -8.63
N ARG A 575 -16.89 8.50 -8.96
CA ARG A 575 -16.40 8.54 -10.33
C ARG A 575 -15.95 7.15 -10.73
N SER A 576 -15.85 6.90 -12.01
CA SER A 576 -15.37 5.63 -12.53
C SER A 576 -14.24 5.86 -13.52
N TRP A 577 -13.34 4.89 -13.57
CA TRP A 577 -12.24 4.81 -14.52
C TRP A 577 -12.51 3.67 -15.49
N ASP A 578 -12.34 3.88 -16.81
CA ASP A 578 -12.41 2.80 -17.80
C ASP A 578 -11.12 1.96 -17.73
N THR A 579 -11.15 0.94 -16.89
CA THR A 579 -10.02 0.03 -16.71
C THR A 579 -9.90 -1.02 -17.83
N GLY A 580 -10.92 -1.11 -18.68
CA GLY A 580 -10.92 -1.94 -19.88
C GLY A 580 -10.09 -1.39 -21.03
N MET A 581 -9.71 -0.11 -21.02
CA MET A 581 -8.74 0.43 -21.96
C MET A 581 -7.38 -0.24 -21.77
N LEU A 582 -6.79 -0.72 -22.85
CA LEU A 582 -5.50 -1.40 -22.84
C LEU A 582 -4.37 -0.44 -23.18
N THR A 583 -3.25 -0.57 -22.51
CA THR A 583 -2.06 0.25 -22.72
C THR A 583 -1.12 -0.43 -23.71
N HIS A 584 -0.87 0.25 -24.84
CA HIS A 584 0.16 -0.19 -25.80
C HIS A 584 1.56 0.11 -25.24
N GLY A 585 2.49 -0.82 -25.39
CA GLY A 585 3.87 -0.61 -24.97
C GLY A 585 4.66 -1.90 -24.79
N ILE A 586 5.96 -1.75 -24.60
CA ILE A 586 6.87 -2.88 -24.38
C ILE A 586 6.91 -3.21 -22.89
N GLY A 587 6.37 -4.38 -22.51
CA GLY A 587 6.35 -4.89 -21.13
C GLY A 587 7.59 -5.71 -20.73
N ASN A 588 8.67 -5.68 -21.55
CA ASN A 588 9.92 -6.35 -21.27
C ASN A 588 10.86 -5.45 -20.44
N PRO A 589 11.15 -5.77 -19.15
CA PRO A 589 11.99 -4.94 -18.29
C PRO A 589 13.43 -4.75 -18.79
N ALA A 590 13.92 -5.61 -19.67
CA ALA A 590 15.24 -5.47 -20.28
C ALA A 590 15.28 -4.46 -21.43
N SER A 591 14.12 -4.01 -21.91
CA SER A 591 14.02 -3.03 -22.98
C SER A 591 14.30 -1.61 -22.46
N PRO A 592 15.05 -0.77 -23.22
CA PRO A 592 15.15 0.65 -22.90
C PRO A 592 13.82 1.42 -23.04
N TYR A 593 12.83 0.82 -23.67
CA TYR A 593 11.48 1.37 -23.87
C TYR A 593 10.45 0.69 -22.94
N PHE A 594 10.91 0.07 -21.87
CA PHE A 594 10.05 -0.63 -20.92
C PHE A 594 8.94 0.27 -20.38
N ASN A 595 7.71 -0.20 -20.53
CA ASN A 595 6.51 0.37 -19.92
C ASN A 595 5.87 -0.70 -18.99
N SER A 596 5.92 -0.48 -17.69
CA SER A 596 5.40 -1.44 -16.71
C SER A 596 3.87 -1.60 -16.78
N LEU A 597 3.16 -0.63 -17.34
CA LEU A 597 1.70 -0.65 -17.53
C LEU A 597 1.29 -1.32 -18.85
N ALA A 598 2.23 -1.73 -19.72
CA ALA A 598 1.92 -2.31 -21.02
C ALA A 598 1.02 -3.54 -20.91
N ASP A 599 -0.10 -3.51 -21.60
CA ASP A 599 -1.04 -4.63 -21.73
C ASP A 599 -0.89 -5.36 -23.05
N PHE A 600 -0.43 -4.69 -24.12
CA PHE A 600 -0.23 -5.31 -25.43
C PHE A 600 0.84 -4.60 -26.25
N TYR A 601 1.38 -5.34 -27.23
CA TYR A 601 2.32 -4.82 -28.20
C TYR A 601 2.19 -5.54 -29.56
N PHE A 602 2.17 -4.78 -30.67
CA PHE A 602 2.19 -5.32 -32.02
C PHE A 602 3.63 -5.60 -32.48
N GLY A 603 3.90 -6.83 -32.88
CA GLY A 603 5.10 -7.25 -33.58
C GLY A 603 4.85 -7.43 -35.10
N GLU A 604 5.75 -8.12 -35.80
CA GLU A 604 5.60 -8.42 -37.21
C GLU A 604 4.57 -9.54 -37.46
N ASN A 605 3.38 -9.18 -37.94
CA ASN A 605 2.24 -10.09 -38.15
C ASN A 605 1.81 -10.85 -36.86
N LEU A 606 1.99 -10.24 -35.73
CA LEU A 606 1.53 -10.75 -34.44
C LEU A 606 1.18 -9.61 -33.47
N VAL A 607 0.42 -9.93 -32.45
CA VAL A 607 0.20 -9.08 -31.28
C VAL A 607 0.26 -9.95 -30.02
N GLU A 608 0.96 -9.47 -29.01
CA GLU A 608 0.97 -10.06 -27.68
C GLU A 608 0.13 -9.23 -26.73
N ILE A 609 -0.60 -9.89 -25.84
CA ILE A 609 -1.58 -9.27 -24.96
C ILE A 609 -1.50 -9.89 -23.58
N ARG A 610 -1.57 -9.06 -22.55
CA ARG A 610 -1.76 -9.45 -21.13
C ARG A 610 -3.13 -9.00 -20.68
N LEU A 611 -3.95 -9.89 -20.23
CA LEU A 611 -5.24 -9.62 -19.61
C LEU A 611 -5.15 -9.94 -18.10
N PRO A 612 -5.09 -8.93 -17.24
CA PRO A 612 -5.15 -9.13 -15.79
C PRO A 612 -6.36 -9.95 -15.36
N TRP A 613 -6.19 -10.86 -14.44
CA TRP A 613 -7.25 -11.77 -14.01
C TRP A 613 -8.55 -11.07 -13.60
N MET A 614 -8.43 -9.95 -12.87
CA MET A 614 -9.62 -9.22 -12.43
C MET A 614 -10.39 -8.58 -13.59
N LEU A 615 -9.74 -8.22 -14.71
CA LEU A 615 -10.45 -7.74 -15.91
C LEU A 615 -11.36 -8.79 -16.53
N LEU A 616 -11.05 -10.08 -16.36
CA LEU A 616 -11.85 -11.21 -16.77
C LEU A 616 -12.79 -11.71 -15.66
N ASN A 617 -13.06 -10.88 -14.65
CA ASN A 617 -13.88 -11.20 -13.49
C ASN A 617 -13.42 -12.44 -12.70
N PHE A 618 -12.11 -12.76 -12.72
CA PHE A 618 -11.61 -13.78 -11.81
C PHE A 618 -11.66 -13.28 -10.37
N PHE A 619 -12.30 -14.07 -9.52
CA PHE A 619 -12.45 -13.85 -8.10
C PHE A 619 -11.25 -14.39 -7.31
N ASP A 620 -10.81 -15.59 -7.67
CA ASP A 620 -9.57 -16.21 -7.18
C ASP A 620 -8.96 -17.09 -8.28
N PRO A 621 -8.03 -16.57 -9.07
CA PRO A 621 -7.41 -17.34 -10.14
C PRO A 621 -6.54 -18.49 -9.64
N SER A 622 -6.06 -18.45 -8.39
CA SER A 622 -5.25 -19.53 -7.82
C SER A 622 -6.01 -20.87 -7.76
N ILE A 623 -7.34 -20.81 -7.71
CA ILE A 623 -8.25 -21.98 -7.78
C ILE A 623 -9.23 -21.91 -8.96
N MET A 624 -8.98 -21.02 -9.92
CA MET A 624 -9.79 -20.78 -11.11
C MET A 624 -11.25 -20.50 -10.77
N GLN A 625 -11.49 -19.55 -9.87
CA GLN A 625 -12.79 -19.08 -9.46
C GLN A 625 -13.07 -17.72 -10.10
N VAL A 626 -14.20 -17.62 -10.81
CA VAL A 626 -14.71 -16.40 -11.43
C VAL A 626 -15.97 -15.93 -10.72
N HIS A 627 -16.37 -14.68 -10.91
CA HIS A 627 -17.66 -14.19 -10.45
C HIS A 627 -18.80 -15.00 -11.07
N ASP A 628 -19.79 -15.37 -10.26
CA ASP A 628 -21.06 -15.93 -10.74
C ASP A 628 -22.04 -14.79 -11.10
N ASP A 629 -23.21 -15.11 -11.63
CA ASP A 629 -24.25 -14.13 -11.95
C ASP A 629 -24.70 -13.37 -10.69
N TYR A 630 -24.32 -12.10 -10.61
CA TYR A 630 -24.59 -11.21 -9.47
C TYR A 630 -26.06 -11.15 -9.08
N TYR A 631 -26.93 -11.12 -10.08
CA TYR A 631 -28.38 -10.99 -9.87
C TYR A 631 -29.03 -12.31 -9.43
N GLU A 632 -28.55 -13.44 -9.92
CA GLU A 632 -29.02 -14.75 -9.47
C GLU A 632 -28.52 -15.12 -8.07
N ARG A 633 -27.35 -14.58 -7.68
CA ARG A 633 -26.73 -14.82 -6.38
C ARG A 633 -27.06 -13.78 -5.32
N PHE A 634 -27.71 -12.68 -5.71
CA PHE A 634 -28.01 -11.55 -4.84
C PHE A 634 -26.76 -10.88 -4.24
N GLY A 635 -25.67 -10.88 -4.98
CA GLY A 635 -24.39 -10.29 -4.56
C GLY A 635 -23.18 -10.92 -5.24
N VAL A 636 -22.00 -10.64 -4.68
CA VAL A 636 -20.74 -11.16 -5.18
C VAL A 636 -20.51 -12.57 -4.66
N GLU A 637 -20.51 -13.54 -5.56
CA GLU A 637 -20.18 -14.95 -5.28
C GLU A 637 -19.28 -15.52 -6.39
N GLY A 638 -18.53 -16.57 -6.10
CA GLY A 638 -17.59 -17.19 -7.03
C GLY A 638 -18.06 -18.58 -7.51
N ILE A 639 -17.77 -18.88 -8.77
CA ILE A 639 -17.92 -20.21 -9.37
C ILE A 639 -16.60 -20.68 -9.95
N ARG A 640 -16.23 -21.96 -9.76
CA ARG A 640 -15.03 -22.53 -10.36
C ARG A 640 -15.26 -22.88 -11.83
N VAL A 641 -14.26 -22.53 -12.65
CA VAL A 641 -14.21 -22.89 -14.07
C VAL A 641 -12.98 -23.74 -14.35
N GLN A 642 -13.05 -24.60 -15.38
CA GLN A 642 -11.94 -25.45 -15.80
C GLN A 642 -11.38 -25.03 -17.16
N GLU A 643 -12.11 -24.19 -17.87
CA GLU A 643 -11.78 -23.67 -19.17
C GLU A 643 -12.57 -22.37 -19.43
N ILE A 644 -12.01 -21.54 -20.29
CA ILE A 644 -12.70 -20.40 -20.92
C ILE A 644 -12.61 -20.59 -22.40
N TYR A 645 -13.44 -19.89 -23.19
CA TYR A 645 -13.44 -20.03 -24.64
C TYR A 645 -13.08 -18.72 -25.30
N ILE A 646 -12.36 -18.80 -26.42
CA ILE A 646 -11.96 -17.64 -27.21
C ILE A 646 -12.17 -17.91 -28.70
N GLY A 647 -12.56 -16.89 -29.45
CA GLY A 647 -12.61 -16.87 -30.90
C GLY A 647 -11.96 -15.62 -31.45
N ILE A 648 -11.87 -15.51 -32.79
CA ILE A 648 -11.35 -14.31 -33.47
C ILE A 648 -12.09 -14.05 -34.75
N ALA A 649 -12.33 -12.77 -35.05
CA ALA A 649 -12.83 -12.28 -36.34
C ALA A 649 -12.12 -10.98 -36.76
N ILE A 650 -11.90 -10.83 -38.06
CA ILE A 650 -11.51 -9.55 -38.71
C ILE A 650 -12.68 -9.05 -39.54
N GLU A 651 -13.48 -9.95 -40.11
CA GLU A 651 -14.62 -9.65 -41.01
C GLU A 651 -15.93 -10.14 -40.37
N ASP A 652 -17.04 -9.60 -40.85
CA ASP A 652 -18.40 -9.99 -40.45
C ASP A 652 -18.65 -11.49 -40.70
N GLY A 653 -19.41 -12.11 -39.81
CA GLY A 653 -19.80 -13.51 -39.95
C GLY A 653 -19.81 -14.35 -38.68
N GLY A 654 -19.74 -15.65 -38.88
CA GLY A 654 -19.69 -16.62 -37.80
C GLY A 654 -18.29 -16.70 -37.16
N VAL A 655 -18.22 -16.67 -35.85
CA VAL A 655 -16.95 -16.73 -35.08
C VAL A 655 -16.91 -18.03 -34.28
N PRO A 656 -16.20 -19.05 -34.78
CA PRO A 656 -15.95 -20.27 -34.02
C PRO A 656 -15.09 -19.96 -32.77
N MET A 657 -15.32 -20.76 -31.70
CA MET A 657 -14.62 -20.55 -30.44
C MET A 657 -14.00 -21.86 -29.94
N SER A 658 -12.82 -21.78 -29.38
CA SER A 658 -12.07 -22.92 -28.83
C SER A 658 -11.78 -22.74 -27.34
N PRO A 659 -11.70 -23.85 -26.57
CA PRO A 659 -11.40 -23.79 -25.16
C PRO A 659 -9.93 -23.48 -24.87
N ILE A 660 -9.70 -22.67 -23.85
CA ILE A 660 -8.43 -22.49 -23.17
C ILE A 660 -8.53 -23.24 -21.84
N PRO A 661 -7.86 -24.39 -21.68
CA PRO A 661 -7.87 -25.13 -20.43
C PRO A 661 -7.19 -24.36 -19.31
N LEU A 662 -7.81 -24.30 -18.15
CA LEU A 662 -7.31 -23.60 -16.97
C LEU A 662 -7.08 -24.56 -15.81
N ARG A 663 -5.96 -24.41 -15.13
CA ARG A 663 -5.63 -25.17 -13.93
C ARG A 663 -5.11 -24.24 -12.86
N GLY A 664 -5.77 -24.22 -11.70
CA GLY A 664 -5.32 -23.46 -10.55
C GLY A 664 -3.99 -24.00 -9.98
N TRP A 665 -3.18 -23.08 -9.49
CA TRP A 665 -1.91 -23.39 -8.82
C TRP A 665 -2.05 -23.58 -7.30
N GLY A 666 -3.23 -23.28 -6.75
CA GLY A 666 -3.50 -23.40 -5.32
C GLY A 666 -2.63 -22.44 -4.49
N ASN A 667 -1.81 -23.01 -3.63
CA ASN A 667 -0.88 -22.26 -2.77
C ASN A 667 0.56 -22.32 -3.28
N ASN A 668 0.80 -22.90 -4.47
CA ASN A 668 2.15 -23.02 -5.04
C ASN A 668 2.49 -21.74 -5.80
N VAL A 669 2.95 -20.72 -5.07
CA VAL A 669 3.37 -19.43 -5.62
C VAL A 669 4.87 -19.48 -5.91
N GLN A 670 5.24 -19.25 -7.16
CA GLN A 670 6.65 -19.16 -7.59
C GLN A 670 6.89 -17.77 -8.16
N VAL A 671 7.83 -17.07 -7.57
CA VAL A 671 8.20 -15.70 -7.94
C VAL A 671 9.70 -15.52 -7.89
N HIS A 672 10.19 -14.51 -8.58
CA HIS A 672 11.55 -13.97 -8.43
C HIS A 672 11.49 -12.48 -8.19
N GLU A 673 12.53 -11.93 -7.57
CA GLU A 673 12.64 -10.52 -7.25
C GLU A 673 13.20 -9.73 -8.43
N ARG A 674 12.68 -8.53 -8.62
CA ARG A 674 13.21 -7.56 -9.58
C ARG A 674 13.18 -6.16 -8.97
N LEU A 675 14.30 -5.46 -9.00
CA LEU A 675 14.35 -4.04 -8.67
C LEU A 675 13.64 -3.24 -9.78
N LYS A 676 12.72 -2.36 -9.39
CA LYS A 676 11.97 -1.51 -10.31
C LYS A 676 12.82 -0.35 -10.84
N GLN A 677 12.37 0.31 -11.89
CA GLN A 677 13.01 1.54 -12.38
C GLN A 677 13.05 2.63 -11.29
N SER A 678 12.02 2.69 -10.45
CA SER A 678 11.96 3.62 -9.32
C SER A 678 13.11 3.44 -8.31
N TYR A 679 13.58 2.22 -8.08
CA TYR A 679 14.75 1.96 -7.24
C TYR A 679 16.00 2.69 -7.78
N PHE A 680 16.27 2.58 -9.06
CA PHE A 680 17.45 3.18 -9.67
C PHE A 680 17.37 4.71 -9.72
N ILE A 681 16.19 5.28 -9.88
CA ILE A 681 15.97 6.74 -9.81
C ILE A 681 16.24 7.27 -8.40
N ILE A 682 15.77 6.55 -7.38
CA ILE A 682 16.08 6.92 -5.98
C ILE A 682 17.56 6.76 -5.68
N GLN A 683 18.19 5.71 -6.20
CA GLN A 683 19.63 5.49 -6.07
C GLN A 683 20.43 6.70 -6.61
N GLU A 684 20.05 7.27 -7.75
CA GLU A 684 20.72 8.44 -8.34
C GLU A 684 20.71 9.65 -7.41
N ILE A 685 19.63 9.89 -6.66
CA ILE A 685 19.51 11.06 -5.77
C ILE A 685 20.07 10.83 -4.36
N TRP A 686 20.16 9.56 -3.91
CA TRP A 686 20.64 9.28 -2.55
C TRP A 686 22.12 8.83 -2.48
N SER A 687 22.71 8.44 -3.62
CA SER A 687 24.14 8.06 -3.68
C SER A 687 25.09 9.24 -3.82
N ASP A 688 24.57 10.45 -4.14
CA ASP A 688 25.33 11.72 -4.20
C ASP A 688 25.37 12.39 -2.81
#